data_8b0587b9065c2351bc08c8d327f05ef1
#
_entry.id   8b0587b9065c2351bc08c8d327f05ef1
#
_cell.length_a   1.000
_cell.length_b   1.000
_cell.length_c   1.000
_cell.angle_alpha   90.00
_cell.angle_beta   90.00
_cell.angle_gamma   90.00
#
_symmetry.space_group_name_H-M   'P 1'
#
loop_
_entity.id
_entity.type
_entity.pdbx_description
1 polymer ?
#
loop_
_entity_poly.entity_id
_entity_poly.type
_entity_poly.pdbx_seq_one_letter_code
_entity_poly.pdbx_strand_id
1 'polypeptide(L)'
;TLNPRGGFDAITYTGNGTAQTISGLAFQPDLIWIKSRNGSNKYHTIADSVRGKGSNGGYLRMFSNTTHADLDDGGDVTDIFADGFRTTNGSYSNQSSESYVAWCWKAGGPAVLNEDGSIDSQVSVSTDYGFSIATATQPSSGGFSVGHGLGTAPAFVIYKRRSSTSGWGVWHQSLSSANHYLQLSEESVEASDSTIFSSAPSSTVVNLGSAWSATGAQTAVMYSWSEVSGFSKFGSYTGNASTNGPTITTGFKPRFILVKNIDTAARWIIWDTERDGGTLDKGLSPNNANAEITAFNAQVLSNGFQITDVEDTLNKSGDTFIYAAFADRPGNNWTTNNLIAEAGLETASQGMDVVLYTGNESTQSVTGLDFQPDFVWIKPRDQVNEHVLVDAVRGAGYRLFSNQTNAENYQATSLTSFDSSGFSLGSHTSVNKSSINYVAWCWNAGANSNKTYTVKVVSDSGNKYRFDDFGTSAVTLDLAEGSTYVFDQSDSSNAGHPIRFGTSANGTDYTTGVTHTGTPGSAGAKTTLVLGTGVATLYYSCANHSGMGGQINTNSTAGASNFDGSIQAITKADTTYGFSIATYTGTEGGTFGHGLNSPPQFVIVKRRNSSAAWTVWHQSIPNTKYLMLDSDAGLNTYNVWGNTSPNSSVVTVSGDSYTGNNGDDYVAYCWSEVPGFSKFGSYTSSSNTAQTITTGFKPRFVIIKGTGSGGFEWVMYDSARGSSNHLRANSSAAENDPSGIGDLTFGDDSFSIPASGDNGNIRGGGDYIYMAFADKPPGEIIDSLIDTPTNYESENGNAGGNYATVNLLSSASSTLSNGNLDFSNSNSSNKGGYGTIGMQSEKYYFEATMPSSGTNCQVGVVTQDGISSSNYVGSNANGWAYDANGTKYNNGSNSSYGATYTNNDVIGVAFDADNGTLTFYKNGTSQGTAFTGLTSGPYFPAVSTYN
;
A
#
# COMPACT_ATOMS: atom_id res chain seq x y z
N THR A 1 -3.04 -8.00 -1.15
CA THR A 1 -4.31 -7.36 -1.61
C THR A 1 -3.98 -5.98 -2.15
N LEU A 2 -4.46 -5.66 -3.37
CA LEU A 2 -4.30 -4.34 -3.99
C LEU A 2 -4.91 -3.25 -3.08
N ASN A 3 -4.19 -2.13 -2.93
CA ASN A 3 -4.77 -0.93 -2.33
C ASN A 3 -5.77 -0.30 -3.31
N PRO A 4 -7.09 -0.34 -3.06
CA PRO A 4 -8.07 0.20 -3.99
C PRO A 4 -7.83 1.68 -4.32
N ARG A 5 -7.35 2.48 -3.37
CA ARG A 5 -7.02 3.88 -3.60
C ARG A 5 -5.71 4.14 -4.33
N GLY A 6 -4.89 3.15 -4.53
CA GLY A 6 -3.72 3.25 -5.38
C GLY A 6 -4.05 3.27 -6.87
N GLY A 7 -5.28 2.87 -7.27
CA GLY A 7 -5.72 2.78 -8.65
C GLY A 7 -6.90 3.67 -9.03
N PHE A 8 -7.77 3.98 -8.06
CA PHE A 8 -8.93 4.87 -8.23
C PHE A 8 -9.20 5.66 -6.95
N ASP A 9 -9.54 6.94 -7.10
CA ASP A 9 -10.14 7.72 -6.01
C ASP A 9 -11.05 8.85 -6.53
N ALA A 10 -11.92 9.32 -5.67
CA ALA A 10 -12.74 10.49 -5.86
C ALA A 10 -12.32 11.57 -4.84
N ILE A 11 -12.17 12.80 -5.30
CA ILE A 11 -11.80 13.93 -4.45
C ILE A 11 -12.75 15.11 -4.68
N THR A 12 -13.15 15.77 -3.60
CA THR A 12 -14.00 16.96 -3.67
C THR A 12 -13.20 18.22 -3.31
N TYR A 13 -13.52 19.33 -3.97
CA TYR A 13 -12.90 20.62 -3.71
C TYR A 13 -13.83 21.78 -4.03
N THR A 14 -13.51 22.95 -3.51
CA THR A 14 -14.19 24.20 -3.85
C THR A 14 -13.31 25.03 -4.77
N GLY A 15 -13.88 25.47 -5.90
CA GLY A 15 -13.19 26.32 -6.84
C GLY A 15 -12.89 27.71 -6.26
N ASN A 16 -11.71 28.23 -6.57
CA ASN A 16 -11.28 29.57 -6.12
C ASN A 16 -11.17 30.61 -7.24
N GLY A 17 -11.42 30.22 -8.50
CA GLY A 17 -11.34 31.09 -9.66
C GLY A 17 -9.93 31.49 -10.09
N THR A 18 -8.90 30.88 -9.50
CA THR A 18 -7.47 31.08 -9.82
C THR A 18 -6.76 29.75 -9.94
N ALA A 19 -5.47 29.72 -10.25
CA ALA A 19 -4.73 28.48 -10.27
C ALA A 19 -4.75 27.81 -8.87
N GLN A 20 -5.20 26.57 -8.82
CA GLN A 20 -5.37 25.80 -7.59
C GLN A 20 -4.80 24.39 -7.75
N THR A 21 -4.00 23.95 -6.78
CA THR A 21 -3.53 22.57 -6.69
C THR A 21 -4.52 21.77 -5.86
N ILE A 22 -4.97 20.64 -6.40
CA ILE A 22 -5.84 19.65 -5.77
C ILE A 22 -4.96 18.43 -5.48
N SER A 23 -4.72 18.16 -4.21
CA SER A 23 -3.87 17.05 -3.73
C SER A 23 -4.64 16.15 -2.77
N GLY A 24 -4.06 14.99 -2.43
CA GLY A 24 -4.65 14.03 -1.50
C GLY A 24 -5.04 12.70 -2.14
N LEU A 25 -4.69 12.48 -3.42
CA LEU A 25 -4.71 11.16 -4.03
C LEU A 25 -3.49 10.34 -3.55
N ALA A 26 -3.65 9.04 -3.45
CA ALA A 26 -2.53 8.13 -3.14
C ALA A 26 -1.69 7.77 -4.37
N PHE A 27 -1.91 8.42 -5.50
CA PHE A 27 -1.26 8.14 -6.78
C PHE A 27 -1.27 9.36 -7.71
N GLN A 28 -0.38 9.36 -8.70
CA GLN A 28 -0.45 10.29 -9.81
C GLN A 28 -1.61 9.88 -10.72
N PRO A 29 -2.63 10.75 -10.93
CA PRO A 29 -3.75 10.41 -11.79
C PRO A 29 -3.34 10.45 -13.27
N ASP A 30 -3.73 9.41 -14.02
CA ASP A 30 -3.57 9.36 -15.48
C ASP A 30 -4.86 9.75 -16.22
N LEU A 31 -6.03 9.49 -15.63
CA LEU A 31 -7.31 9.98 -16.08
C LEU A 31 -7.95 10.82 -14.98
N ILE A 32 -8.40 12.03 -15.33
CA ILE A 32 -9.06 12.98 -14.43
C ILE A 32 -10.39 13.36 -15.05
N TRP A 33 -11.49 13.04 -14.37
CA TRP A 33 -12.85 13.36 -14.80
C TRP A 33 -13.49 14.29 -13.79
N ILE A 34 -13.66 15.58 -14.13
CA ILE A 34 -14.12 16.65 -13.24
C ILE A 34 -15.57 17.04 -13.56
N LYS A 35 -16.36 17.30 -12.50
CA LYS A 35 -17.72 17.84 -12.61
C LYS A 35 -18.01 18.84 -11.50
N SER A 36 -18.61 19.99 -11.90
CA SER A 36 -19.23 20.90 -10.93
C SER A 36 -20.48 20.25 -10.34
N ARG A 37 -20.60 20.30 -9.02
CA ARG A 37 -21.69 19.69 -8.23
C ARG A 37 -22.93 20.58 -8.15
N ASN A 38 -22.73 21.89 -8.01
CA ASN A 38 -23.80 22.87 -7.77
C ASN A 38 -24.02 23.86 -8.94
N GLY A 39 -23.12 23.86 -9.95
CA GLY A 39 -23.25 24.70 -11.12
C GLY A 39 -24.15 24.08 -12.19
N SER A 40 -25.19 24.82 -12.63
CA SER A 40 -25.96 24.42 -13.80
C SER A 40 -25.23 24.74 -15.10
N ASN A 41 -25.49 23.94 -16.15
CA ASN A 41 -24.84 24.04 -17.47
C ASN A 41 -23.30 23.91 -17.44
N LYS A 42 -22.77 23.10 -16.52
CA LYS A 42 -21.34 22.80 -16.45
C LYS A 42 -21.05 21.45 -17.08
N TYR A 43 -20.20 21.42 -18.08
CA TYR A 43 -19.80 20.20 -18.75
C TYR A 43 -18.92 19.33 -17.85
N HIS A 44 -18.91 18.02 -18.10
CA HIS A 44 -17.98 17.08 -17.50
C HIS A 44 -16.63 17.15 -18.22
N THR A 45 -15.60 17.63 -17.60
CA THR A 45 -14.26 17.74 -18.17
C THR A 45 -13.48 16.45 -18.00
N ILE A 46 -12.89 15.94 -19.08
CA ILE A 46 -12.01 14.77 -19.09
C ILE A 46 -10.64 15.17 -19.62
N ALA A 47 -9.60 14.97 -18.81
CA ALA A 47 -8.19 15.12 -19.16
C ALA A 47 -7.43 13.83 -18.84
N ASP A 48 -6.40 13.50 -19.60
CA ASP A 48 -5.54 12.34 -19.34
C ASP A 48 -4.08 12.58 -19.73
N SER A 49 -3.19 11.75 -19.14
CA SER A 49 -1.74 11.84 -19.30
C SER A 49 -1.26 11.44 -20.69
N VAL A 50 -2.00 10.58 -21.43
CA VAL A 50 -1.58 10.03 -22.72
C VAL A 50 -1.90 10.99 -23.87
N ARG A 51 -3.05 11.68 -23.83
CA ARG A 51 -3.33 12.78 -24.76
C ARG A 51 -2.42 13.97 -24.52
N GLY A 52 -2.00 14.14 -23.27
CA GLY A 52 -0.99 15.10 -22.88
C GLY A 52 -1.45 16.56 -22.96
N LYS A 53 -0.47 17.46 -22.88
CA LYS A 53 -0.67 18.91 -22.96
C LYS A 53 -0.80 19.38 -24.41
N GLY A 54 -1.70 20.33 -24.63
CA GLY A 54 -1.82 21.06 -25.88
C GLY A 54 -0.77 22.18 -26.02
N SER A 55 -0.83 22.90 -27.13
CA SER A 55 0.06 24.03 -27.45
C SER A 55 -0.13 25.23 -26.51
N ASN A 56 -1.27 25.32 -25.84
CA ASN A 56 -1.63 26.36 -24.88
C ASN A 56 -1.23 26.04 -23.43
N GLY A 57 -0.48 24.95 -23.21
CA GLY A 57 0.16 24.60 -21.93
C GLY A 57 -0.71 23.83 -20.95
N GLY A 58 -2.02 23.70 -21.18
CA GLY A 58 -2.92 22.82 -20.40
C GLY A 58 -3.08 21.45 -21.03
N TYR A 59 -3.57 20.46 -20.26
CA TYR A 59 -3.94 19.17 -20.81
C TYR A 59 -5.12 19.29 -21.76
N LEU A 60 -5.06 18.56 -22.87
CA LEU A 60 -6.16 18.45 -23.82
C LEU A 60 -7.40 17.94 -23.10
N ARG A 61 -8.53 18.60 -23.34
CA ARG A 61 -9.79 18.25 -22.68
C ARG A 61 -10.88 17.84 -23.65
N MET A 62 -11.74 16.96 -23.20
CA MET A 62 -13.01 16.60 -23.82
C MET A 62 -14.13 16.66 -22.80
N PHE A 63 -15.38 16.63 -23.27
CA PHE A 63 -16.56 16.63 -22.42
C PHE A 63 -17.40 15.37 -22.66
N SER A 64 -17.66 14.58 -21.60
CA SER A 64 -18.44 13.33 -21.77
C SER A 64 -19.87 13.55 -22.24
N ASN A 65 -20.44 14.69 -21.93
CA ASN A 65 -21.81 15.06 -22.27
C ASN A 65 -21.94 15.80 -23.62
N THR A 66 -20.88 15.80 -24.43
CA THR A 66 -20.89 16.44 -25.77
C THR A 66 -20.16 15.59 -26.80
N THR A 67 -20.36 15.92 -28.05
CA THR A 67 -19.68 15.26 -29.19
C THR A 67 -18.40 15.97 -29.65
N HIS A 68 -17.97 17.04 -28.98
CA HIS A 68 -16.81 17.83 -29.38
C HIS A 68 -15.53 16.99 -29.49
N ALA A 69 -14.65 17.44 -30.40
CA ALA A 69 -13.26 16.98 -30.49
C ALA A 69 -12.41 17.46 -29.30
N ASP A 70 -11.14 17.07 -29.24
CA ASP A 70 -10.18 17.63 -28.29
C ASP A 70 -10.16 19.17 -28.36
N LEU A 71 -10.17 19.80 -27.20
CA LEU A 71 -10.04 21.25 -27.06
C LEU A 71 -8.65 21.58 -26.50
N ASP A 72 -7.95 22.45 -27.21
CA ASP A 72 -6.64 23.01 -26.85
C ASP A 72 -6.78 24.51 -26.57
N ASP A 73 -7.36 24.86 -25.44
CA ASP A 73 -7.64 26.25 -25.06
C ASP A 73 -6.98 26.65 -23.73
N GLY A 74 -5.90 25.97 -23.35
CA GLY A 74 -5.19 26.17 -22.09
C GLY A 74 -5.68 25.27 -20.96
N GLY A 75 -6.76 24.51 -21.20
CA GLY A 75 -7.26 23.43 -20.38
C GLY A 75 -7.80 23.84 -19.01
N ASP A 76 -8.63 22.98 -18.47
CA ASP A 76 -9.07 23.04 -17.08
C ASP A 76 -7.99 22.46 -16.14
N VAL A 77 -7.19 21.50 -16.63
CA VAL A 77 -6.07 20.88 -15.90
C VAL A 77 -4.76 21.32 -16.55
N THR A 78 -3.86 21.92 -15.77
CA THR A 78 -2.56 22.40 -16.28
C THR A 78 -1.38 21.52 -15.90
N ASP A 79 -1.42 20.86 -14.76
CA ASP A 79 -0.35 19.98 -14.29
C ASP A 79 -0.92 18.76 -13.57
N ILE A 80 -0.21 17.65 -13.67
CA ILE A 80 -0.48 16.42 -12.95
C ILE A 80 0.72 16.16 -12.03
N PHE A 81 0.44 15.86 -10.76
CA PHE A 81 1.44 15.62 -9.70
C PHE A 81 1.32 14.20 -9.17
N ALA A 82 2.28 13.80 -8.37
CA ALA A 82 2.32 12.46 -7.78
C ALA A 82 1.07 12.12 -6.93
N ASP A 83 0.40 13.14 -6.39
CA ASP A 83 -0.73 13.02 -5.46
C ASP A 83 -1.96 13.85 -5.89
N GLY A 84 -2.01 14.29 -7.16
CA GLY A 84 -3.11 15.14 -7.61
C GLY A 84 -2.84 15.91 -8.89
N PHE A 85 -3.48 17.07 -9.03
CA PHE A 85 -3.43 17.88 -10.24
C PHE A 85 -3.63 19.37 -9.94
N ARG A 86 -3.32 20.23 -10.91
CA ARG A 86 -3.59 21.68 -10.83
C ARG A 86 -4.66 22.07 -11.83
N THR A 87 -5.60 22.88 -11.35
CA THR A 87 -6.61 23.54 -12.18
C THR A 87 -6.28 25.04 -12.33
N THR A 88 -6.81 25.66 -13.39
CA THR A 88 -6.77 27.12 -13.61
C THR A 88 -8.11 27.76 -13.26
N ASN A 89 -8.36 28.99 -13.74
CA ASN A 89 -9.64 29.69 -13.64
C ASN A 89 -10.73 29.15 -14.60
N GLY A 90 -10.65 27.87 -14.99
CA GLY A 90 -11.60 27.24 -15.93
C GLY A 90 -13.03 27.24 -15.39
N SER A 91 -13.98 27.60 -16.26
CA SER A 91 -15.41 27.68 -15.89
C SER A 91 -16.03 26.32 -15.61
N TYR A 92 -15.40 25.22 -16.02
CA TYR A 92 -15.89 23.86 -15.82
C TYR A 92 -15.19 23.10 -14.70
N SER A 93 -14.02 23.57 -14.25
CA SER A 93 -13.19 22.88 -13.25
C SER A 93 -12.83 23.69 -12.02
N ASN A 94 -12.92 25.05 -12.04
CA ASN A 94 -12.44 25.86 -10.91
C ASN A 94 -13.09 27.24 -10.82
N GLN A 95 -14.37 27.40 -11.14
CA GLN A 95 -15.06 28.66 -10.91
C GLN A 95 -15.19 28.95 -9.42
N SER A 96 -14.93 30.21 -9.04
CA SER A 96 -14.97 30.63 -7.62
C SER A 96 -16.29 30.29 -6.94
N SER A 97 -16.19 29.70 -5.75
CA SER A 97 -17.31 29.30 -4.87
C SER A 97 -18.18 28.15 -5.40
N GLU A 98 -17.86 27.53 -6.52
CA GLU A 98 -18.49 26.30 -6.96
C GLU A 98 -17.83 25.07 -6.33
N SER A 99 -18.62 24.06 -6.00
CA SER A 99 -18.14 22.78 -5.50
C SER A 99 -17.94 21.79 -6.65
N TYR A 100 -16.86 21.03 -6.60
CA TYR A 100 -16.46 20.07 -7.63
C TYR A 100 -16.22 18.69 -7.04
N VAL A 101 -16.31 17.69 -7.90
CA VAL A 101 -15.77 16.35 -7.69
C VAL A 101 -14.87 16.00 -8.87
N ALA A 102 -13.75 15.34 -8.59
CA ALA A 102 -12.90 14.72 -9.60
C ALA A 102 -12.79 13.22 -9.31
N TRP A 103 -13.09 12.40 -10.31
CA TRP A 103 -12.84 10.96 -10.29
C TRP A 103 -11.54 10.71 -11.05
N CYS A 104 -10.61 10.02 -10.40
CA CYS A 104 -9.25 9.87 -10.86
C CYS A 104 -8.86 8.39 -10.96
N TRP A 105 -8.27 7.97 -12.09
CA TRP A 105 -7.74 6.62 -12.28
C TRP A 105 -6.26 6.66 -12.58
N LYS A 106 -5.53 5.64 -12.09
CA LYS A 106 -4.11 5.41 -12.37
C LYS A 106 -3.95 4.40 -13.49
N ALA A 107 -3.22 4.77 -14.53
CA ALA A 107 -2.66 3.86 -15.52
C ALA A 107 -1.17 3.59 -15.21
N GLY A 108 -0.36 3.31 -16.20
CA GLY A 108 1.03 2.86 -16.02
C GLY A 108 2.11 3.96 -16.17
N GLY A 109 1.73 5.25 -16.11
CA GLY A 109 2.67 6.36 -16.35
C GLY A 109 2.87 6.65 -17.85
N PRO A 110 4.10 6.96 -18.33
CA PRO A 110 4.33 7.33 -19.72
C PRO A 110 3.84 6.26 -20.70
N ALA A 111 3.12 6.70 -21.74
CA ALA A 111 2.63 5.78 -22.76
C ALA A 111 3.77 5.18 -23.58
N VAL A 112 3.65 3.91 -23.90
CA VAL A 112 4.58 3.15 -24.75
C VAL A 112 3.88 2.62 -26.00
N LEU A 113 4.65 2.34 -27.06
CA LEU A 113 4.13 1.76 -28.28
C LEU A 113 3.59 0.35 -28.01
N ASN A 114 2.38 0.09 -28.48
CA ASN A 114 1.74 -1.23 -28.50
C ASN A 114 1.34 -1.57 -29.94
N GLU A 115 1.82 -2.72 -30.39
CA GLU A 115 1.66 -3.24 -31.76
C GLU A 115 0.70 -4.45 -31.83
N ASP A 116 -0.02 -4.79 -30.73
CA ASP A 116 -0.93 -5.94 -30.69
C ASP A 116 -2.13 -5.80 -31.64
N GLY A 117 -2.53 -4.55 -31.96
CA GLY A 117 -3.66 -4.27 -32.85
C GLY A 117 -3.32 -4.34 -34.33
N SER A 118 -4.35 -4.18 -35.19
CA SER A 118 -4.13 -3.96 -36.63
C SER A 118 -3.62 -2.56 -36.93
N ILE A 119 -3.64 -1.65 -35.97
CA ILE A 119 -3.02 -0.33 -35.96
C ILE A 119 -2.27 -0.14 -34.65
N ASP A 120 -1.15 0.54 -34.72
CA ASP A 120 -0.34 0.88 -33.56
C ASP A 120 -1.06 1.83 -32.61
N SER A 121 -0.82 1.69 -31.33
CA SER A 121 -1.35 2.57 -30.28
C SER A 121 -0.24 2.99 -29.31
N GLN A 122 -0.42 4.14 -28.66
CA GLN A 122 0.39 4.58 -27.54
C GLN A 122 -0.41 4.27 -26.27
N VAL A 123 0.09 3.40 -25.42
CA VAL A 123 -0.64 2.84 -24.27
C VAL A 123 0.05 3.15 -22.96
N SER A 124 -0.71 3.70 -22.02
CA SER A 124 -0.38 3.71 -20.59
C SER A 124 -1.30 2.72 -19.90
N VAL A 125 -0.76 1.73 -19.19
CA VAL A 125 -1.52 0.62 -18.61
C VAL A 125 -1.06 0.25 -17.21
N SER A 126 -2.01 0.04 -16.31
CA SER A 126 -1.82 -0.63 -15.03
C SER A 126 -2.55 -1.97 -15.06
N THR A 127 -1.81 -3.06 -15.16
CA THR A 127 -2.36 -4.41 -15.08
C THR A 127 -2.88 -4.73 -13.67
N ASP A 128 -2.26 -4.17 -12.64
CA ASP A 128 -2.65 -4.35 -11.23
C ASP A 128 -4.04 -3.77 -10.95
N TYR A 129 -4.33 -2.58 -11.51
CA TYR A 129 -5.63 -1.92 -11.34
C TYR A 129 -6.57 -2.11 -12.53
N GLY A 130 -6.14 -2.88 -13.52
CA GLY A 130 -6.96 -3.22 -14.67
C GLY A 130 -7.40 -2.02 -15.48
N PHE A 131 -6.59 -0.97 -15.61
CA PHE A 131 -6.95 0.24 -16.34
C PHE A 131 -5.90 0.61 -17.39
N SER A 132 -6.35 0.99 -18.58
CA SER A 132 -5.48 1.47 -19.63
C SER A 132 -6.08 2.65 -20.42
N ILE A 133 -5.18 3.51 -20.90
CA ILE A 133 -5.45 4.61 -21.80
C ILE A 133 -4.65 4.37 -23.07
N ALA A 134 -5.32 4.24 -24.22
CA ALA A 134 -4.68 4.05 -25.50
C ALA A 134 -5.04 5.19 -26.47
N THR A 135 -4.06 5.72 -27.18
CA THR A 135 -4.30 6.63 -28.31
C THR A 135 -3.82 6.02 -29.60
N ALA A 136 -4.59 6.19 -30.68
CA ALA A 136 -4.28 5.61 -31.97
C ALA A 136 -4.71 6.54 -33.11
N THR A 137 -4.09 6.37 -34.30
CA THR A 137 -4.54 7.01 -35.56
C THR A 137 -5.38 6.01 -36.32
N GLN A 138 -6.62 6.38 -36.58
CA GLN A 138 -7.62 5.53 -37.25
C GLN A 138 -7.29 5.32 -38.74
N PRO A 139 -7.56 4.12 -39.29
CA PRO A 139 -7.39 3.89 -40.71
C PRO A 139 -8.46 4.66 -41.53
N SER A 140 -8.21 4.84 -42.82
CA SER A 140 -9.11 5.57 -43.74
C SER A 140 -10.39 4.79 -44.08
N SER A 141 -10.42 3.47 -43.90
CA SER A 141 -11.55 2.59 -44.18
C SER A 141 -11.42 1.23 -43.54
N GLY A 142 -12.55 0.51 -43.41
CA GLY A 142 -12.61 -0.85 -42.85
C GLY A 142 -12.64 -0.87 -41.29
N GLY A 143 -12.91 -2.04 -40.72
CA GLY A 143 -12.76 -2.28 -39.29
C GLY A 143 -11.28 -2.47 -38.94
N PHE A 144 -10.94 -2.23 -37.68
CA PHE A 144 -9.57 -2.32 -37.16
C PHE A 144 -9.57 -2.74 -35.69
N SER A 145 -8.42 -3.06 -35.18
CA SER A 145 -8.24 -3.36 -33.76
C SER A 145 -7.15 -2.49 -33.14
N VAL A 146 -7.32 -2.17 -31.85
CA VAL A 146 -6.42 -1.31 -31.08
C VAL A 146 -5.93 -2.09 -29.85
N GLY A 147 -4.62 -2.15 -29.67
CA GLY A 147 -3.99 -2.74 -28.48
C GLY A 147 -4.27 -1.92 -27.23
N HIS A 148 -4.54 -2.60 -26.10
CA HIS A 148 -4.84 -1.96 -24.80
C HIS A 148 -3.85 -2.32 -23.70
N GLY A 149 -2.99 -3.32 -23.88
CA GLY A 149 -1.90 -3.68 -22.97
C GLY A 149 -2.30 -4.33 -21.63
N LEU A 150 -3.59 -4.60 -21.36
CA LEU A 150 -4.06 -5.12 -20.06
C LEU A 150 -3.68 -6.59 -19.81
N GLY A 151 -3.40 -7.37 -20.87
CA GLY A 151 -3.14 -8.80 -20.74
C GLY A 151 -4.39 -9.66 -20.46
N THR A 152 -5.52 -9.03 -20.15
CA THR A 152 -6.85 -9.63 -19.92
C THR A 152 -7.90 -8.86 -20.68
N ALA A 153 -8.99 -9.52 -21.09
CA ALA A 153 -10.05 -8.85 -21.83
C ALA A 153 -10.70 -7.74 -20.99
N PRO A 154 -10.82 -6.51 -21.51
CA PRO A 154 -11.56 -5.46 -20.82
C PRO A 154 -13.04 -5.85 -20.62
N ALA A 155 -13.58 -5.49 -19.47
CA ALA A 155 -15.01 -5.61 -19.16
C ALA A 155 -15.80 -4.35 -19.51
N PHE A 156 -15.11 -3.21 -19.63
CA PHE A 156 -15.70 -1.91 -19.95
C PHE A 156 -14.75 -1.11 -20.82
N VAL A 157 -15.24 -0.55 -21.93
CA VAL A 157 -14.46 0.23 -22.89
C VAL A 157 -15.22 1.50 -23.28
N ILE A 158 -14.53 2.62 -23.28
CA ILE A 158 -15.01 3.89 -23.82
C ILE A 158 -14.08 4.29 -24.95
N TYR A 159 -14.63 4.55 -26.16
CA TYR A 159 -13.89 4.96 -27.33
C TYR A 159 -14.37 6.31 -27.86
N LYS A 160 -13.45 7.23 -28.15
CA LYS A 160 -13.77 8.59 -28.60
C LYS A 160 -12.78 9.08 -29.65
N ARG A 161 -13.34 9.61 -30.77
CA ARG A 161 -12.52 10.33 -31.73
C ARG A 161 -12.11 11.68 -31.17
N ARG A 162 -10.83 12.03 -31.34
CA ARG A 162 -10.19 13.23 -30.78
C ARG A 162 -10.18 14.40 -31.77
N SER A 163 -9.88 14.13 -33.01
CA SER A 163 -9.64 15.16 -34.07
C SER A 163 -10.89 15.66 -34.77
N SER A 164 -12.04 15.07 -34.50
CA SER A 164 -13.33 15.49 -35.08
C SER A 164 -14.50 15.17 -34.15
N THR A 165 -15.62 15.81 -34.39
CA THR A 165 -16.87 15.56 -33.67
C THR A 165 -17.33 14.12 -33.83
N SER A 166 -17.63 13.43 -32.74
CA SER A 166 -18.19 12.07 -32.71
C SER A 166 -18.91 11.80 -31.40
N GLY A 167 -19.77 10.79 -31.34
CA GLY A 167 -20.29 10.23 -30.08
C GLY A 167 -19.19 9.56 -29.26
N TRP A 168 -19.49 9.17 -28.03
CA TRP A 168 -18.68 8.40 -27.12
C TRP A 168 -19.16 6.95 -27.15
N GLY A 169 -18.53 6.09 -27.93
CA GLY A 169 -18.89 4.69 -28.02
C GLY A 169 -18.51 3.93 -26.77
N VAL A 170 -19.46 3.19 -26.20
CA VAL A 170 -19.28 2.40 -24.98
C VAL A 170 -19.58 0.93 -25.25
N TRP A 171 -18.65 0.07 -24.86
CA TRP A 171 -18.85 -1.36 -24.80
C TRP A 171 -18.79 -1.83 -23.34
N HIS A 172 -19.67 -2.76 -22.97
CA HIS A 172 -19.68 -3.37 -21.65
C HIS A 172 -19.94 -4.87 -21.77
N GLN A 173 -19.28 -5.69 -20.93
CA GLN A 173 -19.35 -7.15 -21.00
C GLN A 173 -20.77 -7.73 -20.81
N SER A 174 -21.68 -6.98 -20.18
CA SER A 174 -23.06 -7.39 -19.91
C SER A 174 -24.07 -6.81 -20.91
N LEU A 175 -23.65 -6.25 -22.04
CA LEU A 175 -24.54 -5.93 -23.14
C LEU A 175 -25.06 -7.21 -23.80
N SER A 176 -26.23 -7.13 -24.44
CA SER A 176 -26.94 -8.30 -24.97
C SER A 176 -26.17 -9.11 -26.00
N SER A 177 -25.18 -8.50 -26.66
CA SER A 177 -24.25 -9.21 -27.53
C SER A 177 -22.94 -8.45 -27.75
N ALA A 178 -21.94 -9.13 -28.31
CA ALA A 178 -20.58 -8.63 -28.52
C ALA A 178 -20.48 -7.38 -29.40
N ASN A 179 -21.44 -7.15 -30.31
CA ASN A 179 -21.53 -6.00 -31.22
C ASN A 179 -22.55 -4.96 -30.74
N HIS A 180 -23.09 -5.09 -29.54
CA HIS A 180 -23.93 -4.06 -28.96
C HIS A 180 -23.07 -2.95 -28.38
N TYR A 181 -23.61 -1.73 -28.34
CA TYR A 181 -22.94 -0.56 -27.82
C TYR A 181 -23.93 0.42 -27.19
N LEU A 182 -23.42 1.32 -26.41
CA LEU A 182 -24.10 2.49 -25.87
C LEU A 182 -23.34 3.76 -26.24
N GLN A 183 -23.95 4.90 -26.01
CA GLN A 183 -23.28 6.20 -26.09
C GLN A 183 -23.25 6.88 -24.71
N LEU A 184 -22.06 7.22 -24.21
CA LEU A 184 -21.92 7.87 -22.92
C LEU A 184 -22.56 9.26 -22.89
N SER A 185 -22.60 9.96 -24.03
CA SER A 185 -23.18 11.31 -24.19
C SER A 185 -24.70 11.32 -24.39
N GLU A 186 -25.37 10.17 -24.37
CA GLU A 186 -26.80 10.05 -24.73
C GLU A 186 -27.59 9.22 -23.69
N GLU A 187 -28.92 9.35 -23.77
CA GLU A 187 -29.89 8.55 -22.98
C GLU A 187 -30.34 7.28 -23.72
N SER A 188 -29.84 7.05 -24.94
CA SER A 188 -30.25 5.94 -25.79
C SER A 188 -30.07 4.57 -25.12
N VAL A 189 -30.91 3.61 -25.51
CA VAL A 189 -30.81 2.19 -25.20
C VAL A 189 -29.63 1.56 -25.90
N GLU A 190 -29.27 0.31 -25.54
CA GLU A 190 -28.25 -0.42 -26.29
C GLU A 190 -28.69 -0.62 -27.74
N ALA A 191 -27.74 -0.56 -28.67
CA ALA A 191 -27.97 -0.78 -30.07
C ALA A 191 -26.96 -1.79 -30.64
N SER A 192 -27.42 -2.58 -31.60
CA SER A 192 -26.57 -3.54 -32.30
C SER A 192 -26.01 -2.93 -33.56
N ASP A 193 -24.70 -2.74 -33.61
CA ASP A 193 -24.03 -2.27 -34.82
C ASP A 193 -22.57 -2.75 -34.87
N SER A 194 -22.30 -3.74 -35.70
CA SER A 194 -20.97 -4.28 -35.93
C SER A 194 -19.99 -3.30 -36.58
N THR A 195 -20.49 -2.17 -37.05
CA THR A 195 -19.62 -1.08 -37.57
C THR A 195 -19.09 -0.18 -36.46
N ILE A 196 -19.61 -0.30 -35.22
CA ILE A 196 -19.11 0.40 -34.02
C ILE A 196 -18.15 -0.53 -33.27
N PHE A 197 -18.64 -1.62 -32.66
CA PHE A 197 -17.81 -2.69 -32.14
C PHE A 197 -18.05 -3.96 -32.92
N SER A 198 -17.01 -4.49 -33.55
CA SER A 198 -17.18 -5.61 -34.48
C SER A 198 -17.21 -6.97 -33.75
N SER A 199 -16.66 -7.05 -32.58
CA SER A 199 -16.71 -8.22 -31.67
C SER A 199 -16.32 -7.81 -30.25
N ALA A 200 -16.50 -8.74 -29.29
CA ALA A 200 -16.00 -8.54 -27.92
C ALA A 200 -14.48 -8.28 -27.92
N PRO A 201 -13.97 -7.50 -26.96
CA PRO A 201 -12.55 -7.36 -26.70
C PRO A 201 -11.88 -8.70 -26.39
N SER A 202 -10.63 -8.85 -26.80
CA SER A 202 -9.77 -9.97 -26.42
C SER A 202 -8.85 -9.58 -25.26
N SER A 203 -7.92 -10.45 -24.88
CA SER A 203 -6.89 -10.16 -23.88
C SER A 203 -5.86 -9.11 -24.36
N THR A 204 -5.79 -8.82 -25.65
CA THR A 204 -4.79 -7.92 -26.22
C THR A 204 -5.39 -6.73 -26.96
N VAL A 205 -6.56 -6.88 -27.59
CA VAL A 205 -7.14 -5.84 -28.48
C VAL A 205 -8.61 -5.60 -28.25
N VAL A 206 -9.04 -4.38 -28.54
CA VAL A 206 -10.45 -4.01 -28.77
C VAL A 206 -10.72 -3.95 -30.29
N ASN A 207 -11.77 -4.65 -30.73
CA ASN A 207 -12.15 -4.76 -32.13
C ASN A 207 -13.21 -3.71 -32.51
N LEU A 208 -12.81 -2.77 -33.33
CA LEU A 208 -13.61 -1.63 -33.77
C LEU A 208 -14.10 -1.81 -35.20
N GLY A 209 -15.31 -1.38 -35.45
CA GLY A 209 -15.94 -1.48 -36.78
C GLY A 209 -15.63 -0.28 -37.68
N SER A 210 -16.12 -0.34 -38.91
CA SER A 210 -15.82 0.64 -39.99
C SER A 210 -16.43 2.04 -39.78
N ALA A 211 -17.38 2.21 -38.86
CA ALA A 211 -17.90 3.54 -38.51
C ALA A 211 -16.85 4.44 -37.84
N TRP A 212 -15.82 3.86 -37.24
CA TRP A 212 -14.71 4.61 -36.67
C TRP A 212 -13.62 4.96 -37.69
N SER A 213 -13.54 4.29 -38.84
CA SER A 213 -12.59 4.69 -39.86
C SER A 213 -13.02 6.00 -40.52
N ALA A 214 -12.09 6.80 -41.00
CA ALA A 214 -12.39 8.07 -41.65
C ALA A 214 -11.28 8.49 -42.62
N THR A 215 -11.65 9.17 -43.69
CA THR A 215 -10.70 9.78 -44.63
C THR A 215 -9.91 10.88 -43.92
N GLY A 216 -8.59 10.83 -44.00
CA GLY A 216 -7.67 11.66 -43.25
C GLY A 216 -7.20 11.00 -41.95
N ALA A 217 -6.06 11.42 -41.43
CA ALA A 217 -5.44 10.87 -40.22
C ALA A 217 -6.22 11.30 -38.96
N GLN A 218 -7.36 10.67 -38.72
CA GLN A 218 -8.15 10.93 -37.49
C GLN A 218 -7.55 10.23 -36.31
N THR A 219 -7.40 10.94 -35.20
CA THR A 219 -6.89 10.37 -33.92
C THR A 219 -8.04 10.05 -32.97
N ALA A 220 -7.83 9.04 -32.13
CA ALA A 220 -8.81 8.61 -31.12
C ALA A 220 -8.12 8.31 -29.77
N VAL A 221 -8.94 8.27 -28.72
CA VAL A 221 -8.56 7.77 -27.40
C VAL A 221 -9.51 6.64 -27.00
N MET A 222 -8.98 5.65 -26.31
CA MET A 222 -9.68 4.50 -25.76
C MET A 222 -9.33 4.36 -24.28
N TYR A 223 -10.33 4.31 -23.44
CA TYR A 223 -10.22 3.96 -22.03
C TYR A 223 -10.77 2.55 -21.84
N SER A 224 -9.99 1.67 -21.25
CA SER A 224 -10.34 0.26 -21.09
C SER A 224 -10.13 -0.19 -19.64
N TRP A 225 -11.13 -0.88 -19.10
CA TRP A 225 -11.06 -1.45 -17.75
C TRP A 225 -11.30 -2.94 -17.79
N SER A 226 -10.41 -3.73 -17.20
CA SER A 226 -10.62 -5.14 -16.87
C SER A 226 -11.05 -5.28 -15.40
N GLU A 227 -11.81 -6.33 -15.11
CA GLU A 227 -12.23 -6.61 -13.74
C GLU A 227 -11.04 -7.07 -12.89
N VAL A 228 -10.88 -6.49 -11.70
CA VAL A 228 -9.87 -6.85 -10.71
C VAL A 228 -10.56 -7.18 -9.39
N SER A 229 -10.37 -8.42 -8.93
CA SER A 229 -11.00 -8.92 -7.70
C SER A 229 -10.68 -8.04 -6.49
N GLY A 230 -11.71 -7.63 -5.75
CA GLY A 230 -11.59 -6.74 -4.59
C GLY A 230 -11.38 -5.26 -4.92
N PHE A 231 -11.20 -4.89 -6.20
CA PHE A 231 -10.99 -3.51 -6.63
C PHE A 231 -12.04 -2.99 -7.60
N SER A 232 -12.39 -3.75 -8.65
CA SER A 232 -13.37 -3.32 -9.65
C SER A 232 -14.33 -4.42 -10.02
N LYS A 233 -15.58 -4.07 -10.33
CA LYS A 233 -16.62 -5.00 -10.75
C LYS A 233 -17.49 -4.38 -11.83
N PHE A 234 -17.71 -5.15 -12.89
CA PHE A 234 -18.56 -4.78 -14.01
C PHE A 234 -19.62 -5.85 -14.19
N GLY A 235 -20.89 -5.49 -14.18
CA GLY A 235 -21.97 -6.47 -14.22
C GLY A 235 -23.30 -5.86 -14.58
N SER A 236 -24.36 -6.62 -14.33
CA SER A 236 -25.74 -6.19 -14.57
C SER A 236 -26.66 -6.61 -13.43
N TYR A 237 -27.82 -5.95 -13.34
CA TYR A 237 -28.93 -6.34 -12.47
C TYR A 237 -30.25 -6.09 -13.20
N THR A 238 -31.33 -6.75 -12.73
CA THR A 238 -32.69 -6.56 -13.24
C THR A 238 -33.49 -5.74 -12.24
N GLY A 239 -34.14 -4.69 -12.73
CA GLY A 239 -34.99 -3.84 -11.92
C GLY A 239 -36.25 -4.56 -11.43
N ASN A 240 -36.81 -4.14 -10.29
CA ASN A 240 -38.01 -4.71 -9.66
C ASN A 240 -39.07 -3.66 -9.28
N ALA A 241 -38.85 -2.37 -9.60
CA ALA A 241 -39.73 -1.24 -9.28
C ALA A 241 -40.11 -1.16 -7.80
N SER A 242 -39.23 -1.52 -6.88
CA SER A 242 -39.46 -1.52 -5.44
C SER A 242 -38.42 -0.66 -4.72
N THR A 243 -38.79 0.03 -3.64
CA THR A 243 -37.82 0.71 -2.76
C THR A 243 -36.93 -0.28 -2.00
N ASN A 244 -37.37 -1.54 -1.86
CA ASN A 244 -36.49 -2.65 -1.51
C ASN A 244 -36.00 -3.30 -2.81
N GLY A 245 -35.19 -2.56 -3.53
CA GLY A 245 -34.73 -2.89 -4.88
C GLY A 245 -33.63 -3.96 -4.88
N PRO A 246 -33.07 -4.24 -6.07
CA PRO A 246 -32.03 -5.23 -6.21
C PRO A 246 -30.81 -4.91 -5.33
N THR A 247 -30.29 -5.95 -4.68
CA THR A 247 -29.01 -5.91 -3.98
C THR A 247 -27.92 -6.49 -4.90
N ILE A 248 -26.91 -5.72 -5.18
CA ILE A 248 -25.83 -6.05 -6.10
C ILE A 248 -24.57 -6.33 -5.29
N THR A 249 -24.05 -7.56 -5.38
CA THR A 249 -22.81 -7.96 -4.73
C THR A 249 -21.62 -7.67 -5.64
N THR A 250 -20.71 -6.81 -5.17
CA THR A 250 -19.48 -6.47 -5.91
C THR A 250 -18.26 -7.22 -5.40
N GLY A 251 -18.28 -7.74 -4.18
CA GLY A 251 -17.14 -8.33 -3.50
C GLY A 251 -16.34 -7.33 -2.65
N PHE A 252 -16.79 -6.08 -2.62
CA PHE A 252 -16.20 -4.96 -1.86
C PHE A 252 -17.25 -3.88 -1.62
N LYS A 253 -16.97 -2.97 -0.72
CA LYS A 253 -17.75 -1.74 -0.54
C LYS A 253 -17.41 -0.75 -1.66
N PRO A 254 -18.38 -0.32 -2.51
CA PRO A 254 -18.08 0.61 -3.61
C PRO A 254 -17.74 2.02 -3.13
N ARG A 255 -16.74 2.63 -3.77
CA ARG A 255 -16.38 4.05 -3.72
C ARG A 255 -17.09 4.84 -4.82
N PHE A 256 -17.19 4.24 -6.01
CA PHE A 256 -17.77 4.80 -7.22
C PHE A 256 -18.69 3.76 -7.86
N ILE A 257 -19.82 4.22 -8.36
CA ILE A 257 -20.78 3.40 -9.10
C ILE A 257 -21.30 4.21 -10.29
N LEU A 258 -21.21 3.63 -11.48
CA LEU A 258 -21.85 4.12 -12.71
C LEU A 258 -22.92 3.12 -13.13
N VAL A 259 -24.14 3.58 -13.39
CA VAL A 259 -25.28 2.74 -13.79
C VAL A 259 -25.91 3.25 -15.07
N LYS A 260 -26.42 2.33 -15.91
CA LYS A 260 -27.20 2.65 -17.12
C LYS A 260 -28.29 1.59 -17.36
N ASN A 261 -29.52 2.05 -17.57
CA ASN A 261 -30.59 1.23 -18.12
C ASN A 261 -30.30 0.97 -19.62
N ILE A 262 -30.27 -0.31 -20.05
CA ILE A 262 -29.99 -0.68 -21.44
C ILE A 262 -31.23 -0.97 -22.29
N ASP A 263 -32.39 -1.19 -21.65
CA ASP A 263 -33.66 -1.53 -22.29
C ASP A 263 -34.58 -0.33 -22.47
N THR A 264 -34.49 0.67 -21.59
CA THR A 264 -35.28 1.91 -21.66
C THR A 264 -34.33 3.11 -21.75
N ALA A 265 -34.67 4.09 -22.61
CA ALA A 265 -33.94 5.35 -22.73
C ALA A 265 -33.95 6.12 -21.40
N ALA A 266 -32.77 6.25 -20.79
CA ALA A 266 -32.57 6.85 -19.49
C ALA A 266 -31.16 7.41 -19.35
N ARG A 267 -30.97 8.27 -18.35
CA ARG A 267 -29.65 8.84 -18.07
C ARG A 267 -28.69 7.80 -17.56
N TRP A 268 -27.42 8.05 -17.76
CA TRP A 268 -26.34 7.46 -16.96
C TRP A 268 -26.32 8.13 -15.59
N ILE A 269 -26.10 7.38 -14.54
CA ILE A 269 -26.00 7.91 -13.18
C ILE A 269 -24.66 7.52 -12.55
N ILE A 270 -23.97 8.50 -11.99
CA ILE A 270 -22.74 8.34 -11.21
C ILE A 270 -23.02 8.69 -9.75
N TRP A 271 -22.63 7.79 -8.85
CA TRP A 271 -22.50 8.03 -7.43
C TRP A 271 -21.08 7.78 -6.95
N ASP A 272 -20.69 8.43 -5.87
CA ASP A 272 -19.49 8.12 -5.12
C ASP A 272 -19.67 8.43 -3.63
N THR A 273 -18.94 7.69 -2.78
CA THR A 273 -19.01 7.84 -1.33
C THR A 273 -18.24 9.06 -0.80
N GLU A 274 -17.43 9.72 -1.64
CA GLU A 274 -16.79 10.98 -1.27
C GLU A 274 -17.79 12.11 -1.09
N ARG A 275 -18.83 12.14 -1.93
CA ARG A 275 -19.88 13.15 -1.87
C ARG A 275 -20.97 12.83 -0.86
N ASP A 276 -21.28 11.53 -0.61
CA ASP A 276 -22.51 11.08 0.05
C ASP A 276 -22.29 10.26 1.32
N GLY A 277 -21.06 9.83 1.62
CA GLY A 277 -20.77 9.10 2.86
C GLY A 277 -21.44 7.73 3.03
N GLY A 278 -22.19 7.23 2.02
CA GLY A 278 -22.81 5.90 2.05
C GLY A 278 -24.31 5.85 1.73
N THR A 279 -25.05 6.95 1.89
CA THR A 279 -26.39 7.12 1.29
C THR A 279 -26.18 7.76 -0.08
N LEU A 280 -26.37 7.01 -1.16
CA LEU A 280 -26.12 7.48 -2.52
C LEU A 280 -27.36 8.24 -3.03
N ASP A 281 -27.52 9.48 -2.61
CA ASP A 281 -28.65 10.35 -2.99
C ASP A 281 -28.24 11.54 -3.88
N LYS A 282 -26.92 11.69 -4.19
CA LYS A 282 -26.39 12.79 -5.01
C LYS A 282 -25.90 12.29 -6.38
N GLY A 283 -26.87 11.94 -7.23
CA GLY A 283 -26.59 11.49 -8.59
C GLY A 283 -26.03 12.59 -9.49
N LEU A 284 -25.01 12.26 -10.30
CA LEU A 284 -24.53 13.06 -11.42
C LEU A 284 -24.70 12.25 -12.70
N SER A 285 -24.97 12.94 -13.82
CA SER A 285 -25.21 12.27 -15.10
C SER A 285 -24.13 12.65 -16.12
N PRO A 286 -23.24 11.70 -16.53
CA PRO A 286 -22.17 11.99 -17.47
C PRO A 286 -22.62 12.43 -18.86
N ASN A 287 -23.88 12.24 -19.19
CA ASN A 287 -24.51 12.62 -20.46
C ASN A 287 -25.22 13.98 -20.42
N ASN A 288 -25.13 14.74 -19.32
CA ASN A 288 -25.72 16.10 -19.29
C ASN A 288 -24.91 17.08 -18.44
N ALA A 289 -25.27 18.37 -18.53
CA ALA A 289 -24.56 19.46 -17.84
C ALA A 289 -25.19 19.85 -16.48
N ASN A 290 -26.16 19.11 -15.97
CA ASN A 290 -26.90 19.47 -14.76
C ASN A 290 -26.02 19.37 -13.51
N ALA A 291 -26.42 20.09 -12.47
CA ALA A 291 -25.91 19.94 -11.12
C ALA A 291 -26.32 18.59 -10.52
N GLU A 292 -25.84 18.28 -9.31
CA GLU A 292 -26.28 17.10 -8.52
C GLU A 292 -27.80 17.00 -8.42
N ILE A 293 -28.29 15.80 -8.57
CA ILE A 293 -29.72 15.47 -8.50
C ILE A 293 -29.93 14.57 -7.29
N THR A 294 -30.86 14.96 -6.41
CA THR A 294 -31.21 14.24 -5.19
C THR A 294 -32.40 13.26 -5.36
N ALA A 295 -32.69 12.88 -6.59
CA ALA A 295 -33.84 12.03 -6.93
C ALA A 295 -33.48 10.59 -7.27
N PHE A 296 -32.21 10.22 -7.26
CA PHE A 296 -31.75 8.89 -7.62
C PHE A 296 -31.07 8.23 -6.42
N ASN A 297 -31.77 7.29 -5.78
CA ASN A 297 -31.37 6.78 -4.48
C ASN A 297 -30.86 5.33 -4.55
N ALA A 298 -29.71 5.11 -3.93
CA ALA A 298 -29.16 3.80 -3.64
C ALA A 298 -28.46 3.82 -2.28
N GLN A 299 -28.10 2.67 -1.76
CA GLN A 299 -27.36 2.52 -0.51
C GLN A 299 -26.10 1.69 -0.77
N VAL A 300 -24.98 2.14 -0.22
CA VAL A 300 -23.74 1.37 -0.20
C VAL A 300 -23.79 0.33 0.90
N LEU A 301 -23.44 -0.89 0.59
CA LEU A 301 -23.29 -2.01 1.52
C LEU A 301 -21.81 -2.35 1.68
N SER A 302 -21.45 -3.07 2.72
CA SER A 302 -20.05 -3.52 2.95
C SER A 302 -19.49 -4.39 1.82
N ASN A 303 -20.36 -5.05 1.05
CA ASN A 303 -20.01 -5.98 -0.02
C ASN A 303 -20.73 -5.68 -1.34
N GLY A 304 -21.16 -4.43 -1.55
CA GLY A 304 -21.91 -4.06 -2.75
C GLY A 304 -22.78 -2.83 -2.56
N PHE A 305 -23.91 -2.77 -3.25
CA PHE A 305 -24.88 -1.69 -3.13
C PHE A 305 -26.31 -2.20 -3.36
N GLN A 306 -27.27 -1.44 -2.90
CA GLN A 306 -28.69 -1.72 -3.11
C GLN A 306 -29.37 -0.51 -3.73
N ILE A 307 -30.21 -0.73 -4.74
CA ILE A 307 -31.07 0.30 -5.29
C ILE A 307 -32.26 0.50 -4.33
N THR A 308 -32.47 1.73 -3.91
CA THR A 308 -33.58 2.08 -2.98
C THR A 308 -34.61 3.00 -3.64
N ASP A 309 -34.55 3.09 -4.95
CA ASP A 309 -35.41 3.92 -5.79
C ASP A 309 -36.39 3.07 -6.63
N VAL A 310 -37.47 3.68 -7.06
CA VAL A 310 -38.47 3.09 -7.97
C VAL A 310 -38.46 3.71 -9.37
N GLU A 311 -37.60 4.71 -9.58
CA GLU A 311 -37.51 5.44 -10.86
C GLU A 311 -37.02 4.54 -12.00
N ASP A 312 -37.66 4.69 -13.17
CA ASP A 312 -37.33 3.91 -14.38
C ASP A 312 -35.87 4.01 -14.80
N THR A 313 -35.20 5.10 -14.42
CA THR A 313 -33.76 5.31 -14.67
C THR A 313 -32.88 4.30 -13.95
N LEU A 314 -33.32 3.75 -12.81
CA LEU A 314 -32.52 2.90 -11.91
C LEU A 314 -33.13 1.54 -11.62
N ASN A 315 -34.47 1.42 -11.64
CA ASN A 315 -35.14 0.24 -11.11
C ASN A 315 -36.43 -0.13 -11.81
N LYS A 316 -36.63 0.17 -13.09
CA LYS A 316 -37.79 -0.23 -13.83
C LYS A 316 -37.93 -1.75 -13.84
N SER A 317 -39.12 -2.25 -13.52
CA SER A 317 -39.39 -3.68 -13.42
C SER A 317 -39.14 -4.42 -14.73
N GLY A 318 -38.26 -5.43 -14.69
CA GLY A 318 -37.92 -6.29 -15.82
C GLY A 318 -36.84 -5.75 -16.72
N ASP A 319 -36.46 -4.45 -16.61
CA ASP A 319 -35.37 -3.88 -17.39
C ASP A 319 -33.99 -4.32 -16.83
N THR A 320 -33.05 -4.43 -17.71
CA THR A 320 -31.64 -4.74 -17.41
C THR A 320 -30.84 -3.45 -17.24
N PHE A 321 -30.04 -3.42 -16.22
CA PHE A 321 -29.13 -2.32 -15.91
C PHE A 321 -27.70 -2.84 -15.89
N ILE A 322 -26.78 -2.15 -16.54
CA ILE A 322 -25.34 -2.42 -16.41
C ILE A 322 -24.74 -1.47 -15.39
N TYR A 323 -23.64 -1.93 -14.75
CA TYR A 323 -22.89 -1.09 -13.81
C TYR A 323 -21.38 -1.29 -13.90
N ALA A 324 -20.66 -0.23 -13.58
CA ALA A 324 -19.23 -0.24 -13.25
C ALA A 324 -19.06 0.24 -11.81
N ALA A 325 -18.37 -0.54 -10.98
CA ALA A 325 -18.11 -0.20 -9.59
C ALA A 325 -16.63 -0.31 -9.27
N PHE A 326 -16.12 0.65 -8.49
CA PHE A 326 -14.75 0.66 -7.96
C PHE A 326 -14.80 0.69 -6.44
N ALA A 327 -13.86 -0.03 -5.81
CA ALA A 327 -13.85 -0.25 -4.37
C ALA A 327 -13.58 1.02 -3.58
N ASP A 328 -14.30 1.14 -2.46
CA ASP A 328 -13.97 2.04 -1.37
C ASP A 328 -12.92 1.40 -0.47
N ARG A 329 -12.39 2.17 0.45
CA ARG A 329 -11.57 1.64 1.54
C ARG A 329 -12.40 0.72 2.43
N PRO A 330 -11.84 -0.33 3.01
CA PRO A 330 -12.47 -1.01 4.14
C PRO A 330 -12.55 -0.07 5.34
N GLY A 331 -13.76 0.33 5.73
CA GLY A 331 -14.02 1.06 6.97
C GLY A 331 -13.83 2.60 6.97
N ASN A 332 -14.67 3.29 7.75
CA ASN A 332 -14.82 4.77 7.75
C ASN A 332 -13.77 5.56 8.57
N ASN A 333 -12.59 5.02 8.90
CA ASN A 333 -11.57 5.70 9.71
C ASN A 333 -10.18 5.62 9.07
N TRP A 334 -10.04 6.30 7.93
CA TRP A 334 -8.75 6.36 7.25
C TRP A 334 -8.05 7.68 7.55
N THR A 335 -7.08 7.60 8.45
CA THR A 335 -5.95 8.52 8.49
C THR A 335 -4.83 7.94 7.61
N THR A 336 -3.85 8.75 7.22
CA THR A 336 -2.65 8.33 6.48
C THR A 336 -2.00 7.05 7.03
N ASN A 337 -2.20 6.75 8.31
CA ASN A 337 -1.68 5.58 9.00
C ASN A 337 -2.33 4.25 8.56
N ASN A 338 -3.57 4.27 8.04
CA ASN A 338 -4.25 3.06 7.58
C ASN A 338 -3.87 2.64 6.15
N LEU A 339 -3.22 3.51 5.36
CA LEU A 339 -2.63 3.12 4.06
C LEU A 339 -1.52 2.07 4.22
N ILE A 340 -0.81 2.10 5.35
CA ILE A 340 0.22 1.12 5.69
C ILE A 340 -0.41 -0.24 6.01
N ALA A 341 -1.51 -0.27 6.77
CA ALA A 341 -2.22 -1.50 7.13
C ALA A 341 -2.88 -2.20 5.92
N GLU A 342 -3.33 -1.45 4.90
CA GLU A 342 -3.91 -2.05 3.67
C GLU A 342 -2.90 -2.64 2.71
N ALA A 343 -1.66 -2.16 2.73
CA ALA A 343 -0.58 -2.78 1.98
C ALA A 343 -0.14 -4.13 2.59
N GLY A 344 -0.82 -4.61 3.63
CA GLY A 344 -0.37 -5.74 4.45
C GLY A 344 0.75 -5.35 5.40
N LEU A 345 0.98 -4.04 5.54
CA LEU A 345 1.90 -3.45 6.49
C LEU A 345 1.16 -3.34 7.84
N GLU A 346 1.16 -4.37 8.61
CA GLU A 346 0.49 -4.38 9.93
C GLU A 346 1.04 -3.30 10.85
N THR A 347 2.31 -2.91 10.69
CA THR A 347 2.92 -1.70 11.27
C THR A 347 4.14 -1.27 10.44
N ALA A 348 4.46 0.02 10.34
CA ALA A 348 5.71 0.50 9.73
C ALA A 348 6.95 -0.07 10.46
N SER A 349 6.82 -0.37 11.75
CA SER A 349 7.84 -1.01 12.56
C SER A 349 8.20 -2.43 12.12
N GLN A 350 7.39 -3.09 11.31
CA GLN A 350 7.71 -4.44 10.79
C GLN A 350 8.63 -4.40 9.57
N GLY A 351 8.76 -3.26 8.88
CA GLY A 351 9.65 -3.10 7.74
C GLY A 351 11.03 -2.53 8.09
N MET A 352 11.05 -1.55 9.00
CA MET A 352 12.27 -0.89 9.50
C MET A 352 12.03 -0.36 10.90
N ASP A 353 12.97 -0.62 11.81
CA ASP A 353 12.96 0.00 13.14
C ASP A 353 14.36 0.25 13.67
N VAL A 354 14.42 1.00 14.77
CA VAL A 354 15.66 1.41 15.45
C VAL A 354 15.62 0.95 16.89
N VAL A 355 16.63 0.18 17.32
CA VAL A 355 16.75 -0.26 18.69
C VAL A 355 18.02 0.26 19.36
N LEU A 356 17.90 0.67 20.61
CA LEU A 356 18.98 1.14 21.46
C LEU A 356 19.30 0.08 22.51
N TYR A 357 20.60 -0.17 22.76
CA TYR A 357 21.02 -1.09 23.80
C TYR A 357 22.37 -0.69 24.42
N THR A 358 22.65 -1.21 25.59
CA THR A 358 23.97 -1.07 26.25
C THR A 358 24.70 -2.41 26.17
N GLY A 359 25.95 -2.39 25.73
CA GLY A 359 26.77 -3.59 25.61
C GLY A 359 27.16 -4.17 26.97
N ASN A 360 27.36 -5.49 27.03
CA ASN A 360 27.72 -6.24 28.25
C ASN A 360 28.99 -7.10 28.11
N GLU A 361 29.61 -7.11 26.91
CA GLU A 361 30.83 -7.91 26.56
C GLU A 361 30.63 -9.43 26.79
N SER A 362 29.40 -9.92 26.76
CA SER A 362 29.02 -11.32 26.90
C SER A 362 27.93 -11.63 25.87
N THR A 363 27.36 -12.83 25.87
CA THR A 363 26.17 -13.09 25.03
C THR A 363 25.02 -12.21 25.48
N GLN A 364 24.36 -11.57 24.47
CA GLN A 364 23.25 -10.66 24.71
C GLN A 364 22.22 -10.79 23.60
N SER A 365 20.94 -10.95 23.95
CA SER A 365 19.85 -10.79 23.00
C SER A 365 19.34 -9.35 23.05
N VAL A 366 19.31 -8.69 21.90
CA VAL A 366 18.74 -7.36 21.70
C VAL A 366 17.37 -7.55 21.10
N THR A 367 16.33 -7.23 21.85
CA THR A 367 14.92 -7.42 21.51
C THR A 367 14.22 -6.07 21.40
N GLY A 368 12.95 -6.06 20.97
CA GLY A 368 12.13 -4.85 20.87
C GLY A 368 11.82 -4.44 19.42
N LEU A 369 12.17 -5.32 18.45
CA LEU A 369 11.66 -5.22 17.07
C LEU A 369 10.38 -6.05 16.96
N ASP A 370 9.46 -5.62 16.11
CA ASP A 370 8.23 -6.36 15.80
C ASP A 370 8.44 -7.36 14.63
N PHE A 371 9.69 -7.61 14.27
CA PHE A 371 10.09 -8.50 13.17
C PHE A 371 11.46 -9.12 13.40
N GLN A 372 11.76 -10.19 12.68
CA GLN A 372 13.12 -10.70 12.53
C GLN A 372 13.86 -9.80 11.53
N PRO A 373 14.94 -9.10 11.95
CA PRO A 373 15.70 -8.29 11.02
C PRO A 373 16.50 -9.16 10.04
N ASP A 374 16.61 -8.71 8.79
CA ASP A 374 17.46 -9.32 7.77
C ASP A 374 18.71 -8.49 7.47
N PHE A 375 18.67 -7.21 7.83
CA PHE A 375 19.81 -6.33 7.76
C PHE A 375 19.89 -5.51 9.05
N VAL A 376 21.05 -5.57 9.70
CA VAL A 376 21.34 -4.88 10.97
C VAL A 376 22.58 -4.02 10.80
N TRP A 377 22.43 -2.73 11.01
CA TRP A 377 23.47 -1.72 10.93
C TRP A 377 23.72 -1.17 12.33
N ILE A 378 24.85 -1.52 12.97
CA ILE A 378 25.16 -1.19 14.37
C ILE A 378 26.24 -0.11 14.45
N LYS A 379 26.07 0.82 15.40
CA LYS A 379 27.08 1.84 15.73
C LYS A 379 27.13 2.12 17.24
N PRO A 380 28.31 2.07 17.89
CA PRO A 380 28.47 2.64 19.23
C PRO A 380 28.29 4.16 19.21
N ARG A 381 27.56 4.68 20.19
CA ARG A 381 27.20 6.10 20.32
C ARG A 381 28.26 6.90 21.08
N ASP A 382 28.82 6.30 22.12
CA ASP A 382 29.64 7.00 23.14
C ASP A 382 31.14 6.99 22.84
N GLN A 383 31.56 6.30 21.79
CA GLN A 383 32.98 6.15 21.45
C GLN A 383 33.25 6.10 19.96
N VAL A 384 34.48 6.44 19.60
CA VAL A 384 34.99 6.27 18.23
C VAL A 384 35.12 4.78 17.94
N ASN A 385 34.38 4.26 16.97
CA ASN A 385 34.47 2.90 16.45
C ASN A 385 33.74 2.81 15.12
N GLU A 386 33.99 1.73 14.36
CA GLU A 386 33.42 1.51 13.05
C GLU A 386 31.91 1.21 13.12
N HIS A 387 31.19 1.48 12.03
CA HIS A 387 29.88 0.95 11.77
C HIS A 387 29.97 -0.52 11.38
N VAL A 388 29.15 -1.37 11.93
CA VAL A 388 29.12 -2.82 11.62
C VAL A 388 27.82 -3.17 10.92
N LEU A 389 27.89 -3.73 9.72
CA LEU A 389 26.75 -4.12 8.88
C LEU A 389 26.76 -5.63 8.70
N VAL A 390 25.67 -6.28 9.08
CA VAL A 390 25.46 -7.73 8.97
C VAL A 390 24.10 -7.98 8.34
N ASP A 391 24.00 -8.96 7.45
CA ASP A 391 22.73 -9.35 6.84
C ASP A 391 22.51 -10.86 6.79
N ALA A 392 21.26 -11.28 6.67
CA ALA A 392 20.84 -12.66 6.73
C ALA A 392 21.24 -13.47 5.47
N VAL A 393 21.46 -12.83 4.33
CA VAL A 393 21.85 -13.51 3.08
C VAL A 393 23.32 -13.90 3.12
N ARG A 394 24.19 -13.04 3.64
CA ARG A 394 25.60 -13.37 3.90
C ARG A 394 25.79 -14.26 5.14
N GLY A 395 24.84 -14.16 6.08
CA GLY A 395 24.83 -14.93 7.32
C GLY A 395 25.41 -14.17 8.53
N ALA A 396 25.02 -14.62 9.70
CA ALA A 396 25.51 -14.09 10.98
C ALA A 396 27.04 -14.17 11.08
N GLY A 397 27.66 -13.15 11.67
CA GLY A 397 29.11 -13.05 11.84
C GLY A 397 29.87 -12.47 10.65
N TYR A 398 29.28 -12.40 9.45
CA TYR A 398 29.90 -11.75 8.28
C TYR A 398 29.66 -10.25 8.32
N ARG A 399 30.74 -9.48 8.55
CA ARG A 399 30.69 -8.04 8.79
C ARG A 399 31.26 -7.25 7.65
N LEU A 400 30.62 -6.15 7.34
CA LEU A 400 31.13 -5.05 6.53
C LEU A 400 31.10 -3.75 7.35
N PHE A 401 31.80 -2.73 6.91
CA PHE A 401 31.92 -1.46 7.62
C PHE A 401 31.60 -0.31 6.67
N SER A 402 30.52 0.46 6.93
CA SER A 402 30.07 1.50 5.99
C SER A 402 31.08 2.62 5.79
N ASN A 403 31.92 2.87 6.78
CA ASN A 403 32.95 3.91 6.79
C ASN A 403 34.34 3.40 6.40
N GLN A 404 34.42 2.20 5.81
CA GLN A 404 35.69 1.61 5.35
C GLN A 404 35.56 0.91 4.00
N THR A 405 36.66 0.87 3.26
CA THR A 405 36.78 0.14 1.98
C THR A 405 37.06 -1.36 2.16
N ASN A 406 37.31 -1.84 3.36
CA ASN A 406 37.77 -3.22 3.64
C ASN A 406 36.84 -4.28 3.07
N ALA A 407 37.42 -5.43 2.74
CA ALA A 407 36.68 -6.64 2.42
C ALA A 407 35.86 -7.16 3.60
N GLU A 408 34.94 -8.06 3.31
CA GLU A 408 34.13 -8.76 4.31
C GLU A 408 35.00 -9.50 5.33
N ASN A 409 34.59 -9.49 6.59
CA ASN A 409 35.31 -10.11 7.68
C ASN A 409 34.35 -10.98 8.51
N TYR A 410 34.69 -12.25 8.71
CA TYR A 410 33.92 -13.15 9.57
C TYR A 410 34.36 -13.06 11.03
N GLN A 411 33.42 -12.86 11.93
CA GLN A 411 33.64 -12.82 13.38
C GLN A 411 32.49 -13.49 14.15
N ALA A 412 32.70 -14.72 14.56
CA ALA A 412 31.71 -15.58 15.20
C ALA A 412 31.12 -15.03 16.51
N THR A 413 31.81 -14.08 17.18
CA THR A 413 31.36 -13.46 18.43
C THR A 413 30.78 -12.04 18.26
N SER A 414 30.51 -11.63 17.00
CA SER A 414 29.82 -10.37 16.68
C SER A 414 28.30 -10.56 16.76
N LEU A 415 27.55 -10.32 15.70
CA LEU A 415 26.15 -10.73 15.60
C LEU A 415 26.09 -12.24 15.35
N THR A 416 25.43 -13.00 16.25
CA THR A 416 25.44 -14.46 16.26
C THR A 416 24.18 -15.10 15.69
N SER A 417 23.04 -14.41 15.76
CA SER A 417 21.78 -14.84 15.13
C SER A 417 20.84 -13.67 14.86
N PHE A 418 19.95 -13.86 13.90
CA PHE A 418 18.79 -13.03 13.65
C PHE A 418 17.60 -13.71 14.31
N ASP A 419 16.95 -13.04 15.26
CA ASP A 419 15.92 -13.61 16.11
C ASP A 419 14.55 -13.03 15.75
N SER A 420 13.45 -13.69 16.09
CA SER A 420 12.09 -13.32 15.68
C SER A 420 11.66 -11.88 16.04
N SER A 421 12.29 -11.28 17.07
CA SER A 421 12.01 -9.93 17.56
C SER A 421 13.27 -9.11 17.79
N GLY A 422 14.35 -9.40 17.06
CA GLY A 422 15.63 -8.74 17.21
C GLY A 422 16.81 -9.59 16.76
N PHE A 423 17.93 -9.55 17.50
CA PHE A 423 19.15 -10.27 17.15
C PHE A 423 19.98 -10.58 18.40
N SER A 424 20.85 -11.58 18.31
CA SER A 424 21.75 -11.94 19.40
C SER A 424 23.19 -11.56 19.08
N LEU A 425 23.91 -11.13 20.10
CA LEU A 425 25.31 -10.71 20.04
C LEU A 425 26.18 -11.64 20.88
N GLY A 426 27.41 -11.86 20.42
CA GLY A 426 28.48 -12.42 21.25
C GLY A 426 29.28 -11.34 21.99
N SER A 427 30.49 -11.69 22.44
CA SER A 427 31.35 -10.83 23.27
C SER A 427 32.21 -9.82 22.50
N HIS A 428 32.02 -9.66 21.17
CA HIS A 428 32.90 -8.81 20.37
C HIS A 428 32.69 -7.32 20.67
N THR A 429 33.76 -6.62 21.01
CA THR A 429 33.74 -5.22 21.48
C THR A 429 33.30 -4.19 20.46
N SER A 430 33.28 -4.51 19.16
CA SER A 430 32.76 -3.59 18.13
C SER A 430 31.25 -3.40 18.20
N VAL A 431 30.53 -4.42 18.72
CA VAL A 431 29.06 -4.42 18.77
C VAL A 431 28.52 -4.62 20.18
N ASN A 432 29.35 -5.05 21.19
CA ASN A 432 28.87 -5.41 22.52
C ASN A 432 29.88 -5.12 23.65
N LYS A 433 30.64 -4.02 23.53
CA LYS A 433 31.58 -3.64 24.60
C LYS A 433 30.83 -3.20 25.85
N SER A 434 31.26 -3.69 27.02
CA SER A 434 30.63 -3.42 28.31
C SER A 434 30.45 -1.91 28.57
N SER A 435 29.25 -1.53 29.02
CA SER A 435 28.87 -0.15 29.39
C SER A 435 28.91 0.90 28.25
N ILE A 436 29.02 0.48 27.01
CA ILE A 436 28.90 1.35 25.86
C ILE A 436 27.47 1.30 25.30
N ASN A 437 26.92 2.46 24.96
CA ASN A 437 25.61 2.57 24.33
C ASN A 437 25.70 2.44 22.81
N TYR A 438 24.78 1.68 22.24
CA TYR A 438 24.70 1.40 20.81
C TYR A 438 23.36 1.81 20.24
N VAL A 439 23.34 2.04 18.93
CA VAL A 439 22.14 2.10 18.10
C VAL A 439 22.26 1.02 17.03
N ALA A 440 21.15 0.36 16.72
CA ALA A 440 21.05 -0.54 15.58
C ALA A 440 19.83 -0.13 14.74
N TRP A 441 20.07 0.10 13.46
CA TRP A 441 19.04 0.30 12.44
C TRP A 441 18.81 -1.03 11.75
N CYS A 442 17.56 -1.47 11.70
CA CYS A 442 17.17 -2.81 11.32
C CYS A 442 16.13 -2.80 10.20
N TRP A 443 16.33 -3.59 9.15
CA TRP A 443 15.40 -3.75 8.05
C TRP A 443 14.99 -5.20 7.87
N ASN A 444 13.73 -5.38 7.45
CA ASN A 444 13.11 -6.65 7.14
C ASN A 444 13.08 -6.84 5.60
N ALA A 445 13.66 -7.91 5.11
CA ALA A 445 13.57 -8.32 3.71
C ALA A 445 12.53 -9.45 3.50
N GLY A 446 11.57 -9.56 4.41
CA GLY A 446 10.42 -10.47 4.35
C GLY A 446 10.69 -11.87 4.89
N ALA A 447 9.65 -12.69 4.94
CA ALA A 447 9.79 -14.10 5.26
C ALA A 447 10.61 -14.81 4.17
N ASN A 448 11.21 -15.96 4.48
CA ASN A 448 11.77 -16.83 3.46
C ASN A 448 10.64 -17.21 2.49
N SER A 449 10.62 -16.61 1.32
CA SER A 449 9.48 -16.70 0.41
C SER A 449 9.51 -18.03 -0.36
N ASN A 450 8.32 -18.61 -0.50
CA ASN A 450 8.10 -19.66 -1.48
C ASN A 450 8.42 -19.13 -2.88
N LYS A 451 9.27 -19.82 -3.64
CA LYS A 451 9.66 -19.40 -4.98
C LYS A 451 9.25 -20.43 -6.03
N THR A 452 8.72 -19.93 -7.14
CA THR A 452 8.44 -20.75 -8.33
C THR A 452 9.52 -20.48 -9.37
N TYR A 453 10.10 -21.55 -9.92
CA TYR A 453 11.00 -21.53 -11.05
C TYR A 453 10.29 -22.13 -12.27
N THR A 454 10.20 -21.37 -13.35
CA THR A 454 9.79 -21.91 -14.65
C THR A 454 10.89 -22.79 -15.20
N VAL A 455 10.57 -24.06 -15.51
CA VAL A 455 11.54 -25.04 -15.99
C VAL A 455 11.37 -25.26 -17.49
N LYS A 456 12.45 -25.18 -18.24
CA LYS A 456 12.52 -25.59 -19.66
C LYS A 456 13.64 -26.58 -19.90
N VAL A 457 13.46 -27.46 -20.86
CA VAL A 457 14.54 -28.33 -21.36
C VAL A 457 15.11 -27.71 -22.63
N VAL A 458 16.40 -27.45 -22.60
CA VAL A 458 17.13 -26.83 -23.72
C VAL A 458 18.24 -27.76 -24.21
N SER A 459 18.60 -27.61 -25.48
CA SER A 459 19.74 -28.32 -26.05
C SER A 459 21.03 -27.53 -25.82
N ASP A 460 21.83 -27.99 -24.88
CA ASP A 460 23.11 -27.40 -24.50
C ASP A 460 24.10 -28.53 -24.16
N SER A 461 24.89 -28.99 -25.17
CA SER A 461 25.75 -30.17 -25.02
C SER A 461 24.97 -31.41 -24.52
N GLY A 462 23.75 -31.63 -25.07
CA GLY A 462 22.73 -32.54 -24.63
C GLY A 462 21.55 -31.79 -23.99
N ASN A 463 20.50 -32.51 -23.61
CA ASN A 463 19.37 -31.89 -22.94
C ASN A 463 19.73 -31.43 -21.52
N LYS A 464 19.40 -30.19 -21.18
CA LYS A 464 19.64 -29.58 -19.86
C LYS A 464 18.40 -28.85 -19.37
N TYR A 465 18.22 -28.80 -18.04
CA TYR A 465 17.24 -27.91 -17.44
C TYR A 465 17.75 -26.48 -17.40
N ARG A 466 16.84 -25.56 -17.74
CA ARG A 466 17.00 -24.11 -17.62
C ARG A 466 15.89 -23.56 -16.74
N PHE A 467 16.21 -22.62 -15.87
CA PHE A 467 15.28 -21.95 -14.97
C PHE A 467 15.03 -20.51 -15.39
N ASP A 468 13.77 -20.07 -15.38
CA ASP A 468 13.33 -18.68 -15.63
C ASP A 468 13.97 -18.05 -16.90
N ASP A 469 14.17 -18.86 -17.94
CA ASP A 469 14.84 -18.47 -19.18
C ASP A 469 16.28 -17.91 -19.00
N PHE A 470 16.92 -18.16 -17.87
CA PHE A 470 18.29 -17.73 -17.62
C PHE A 470 19.26 -18.23 -18.70
N GLY A 471 20.24 -17.39 -19.07
CA GLY A 471 21.15 -17.69 -20.20
C GLY A 471 21.96 -18.99 -20.08
N THR A 472 22.22 -19.46 -18.86
CA THR A 472 22.98 -20.69 -18.56
C THR A 472 22.03 -21.80 -18.13
N SER A 473 22.26 -23.02 -18.62
CA SER A 473 21.51 -24.22 -18.23
C SER A 473 22.28 -25.05 -17.19
N ALA A 474 21.61 -25.97 -16.50
CA ALA A 474 22.15 -26.85 -15.49
C ALA A 474 22.95 -26.12 -14.37
N VAL A 475 22.47 -24.95 -13.97
CA VAL A 475 23.10 -24.08 -12.96
C VAL A 475 23.06 -24.71 -11.56
N THR A 476 23.97 -24.30 -10.69
CA THR A 476 23.84 -24.56 -9.26
C THR A 476 22.74 -23.67 -8.67
N LEU A 477 21.77 -24.26 -7.97
CA LEU A 477 20.75 -23.55 -7.23
C LEU A 477 21.19 -23.33 -5.79
N ASP A 478 20.91 -22.14 -5.26
CA ASP A 478 20.99 -21.82 -3.83
C ASP A 478 19.58 -21.72 -3.31
N LEU A 479 19.20 -22.54 -2.34
CA LEU A 479 17.87 -22.63 -1.75
C LEU A 479 17.97 -22.52 -0.23
N ALA A 480 17.25 -21.55 0.35
CA ALA A 480 17.17 -21.41 1.81
C ALA A 480 16.35 -22.52 2.44
N GLU A 481 16.84 -23.07 3.56
CA GLU A 481 16.11 -24.04 4.38
C GLU A 481 14.81 -23.43 4.96
N GLY A 482 13.82 -24.27 5.22
CA GLY A 482 12.51 -23.89 5.75
C GLY A 482 11.54 -23.31 4.72
N SER A 483 11.92 -23.27 3.43
CA SER A 483 11.12 -22.67 2.36
C SER A 483 10.53 -23.73 1.41
N THR A 484 9.53 -23.31 0.62
CA THR A 484 8.91 -24.15 -0.41
C THR A 484 9.30 -23.66 -1.80
N TYR A 485 9.77 -24.58 -2.63
CA TYR A 485 10.17 -24.30 -4.00
C TYR A 485 9.30 -25.07 -4.98
N VAL A 486 8.76 -24.39 -5.97
CA VAL A 486 7.94 -24.97 -7.03
C VAL A 486 8.74 -24.92 -8.33
N PHE A 487 8.95 -26.08 -8.95
CA PHE A 487 9.55 -26.21 -10.27
C PHE A 487 8.42 -26.45 -11.27
N ASP A 488 7.99 -25.38 -11.94
CA ASP A 488 6.91 -25.42 -12.92
C ASP A 488 7.42 -26.08 -14.21
N GLN A 489 6.90 -27.26 -14.52
CA GLN A 489 7.22 -28.08 -15.68
C GLN A 489 6.12 -28.05 -16.74
N SER A 490 5.29 -27.00 -16.77
CA SER A 490 4.18 -26.87 -17.73
C SER A 490 4.64 -26.69 -19.16
N ASP A 491 5.86 -26.13 -19.39
CA ASP A 491 6.41 -25.93 -20.73
C ASP A 491 6.58 -27.27 -21.46
N SER A 492 6.15 -27.33 -22.74
CA SER A 492 6.14 -28.54 -23.56
C SER A 492 7.51 -29.20 -23.74
N SER A 493 8.62 -28.47 -23.59
CA SER A 493 9.97 -28.99 -23.62
C SER A 493 10.26 -30.02 -22.50
N ASN A 494 9.47 -29.95 -21.40
CA ASN A 494 9.60 -30.91 -20.29
C ASN A 494 8.95 -32.28 -20.57
N ALA A 495 8.29 -32.49 -21.72
CA ALA A 495 7.65 -33.75 -22.04
C ALA A 495 8.66 -34.92 -22.01
N GLY A 496 8.41 -35.91 -21.15
CA GLY A 496 9.34 -37.01 -20.90
C GLY A 496 10.54 -36.70 -20.00
N HIS A 497 10.60 -35.50 -19.40
CA HIS A 497 11.69 -35.04 -18.55
C HIS A 497 11.22 -34.63 -17.13
N PRO A 498 10.70 -35.57 -16.32
CA PRO A 498 10.32 -35.26 -14.95
C PRO A 498 11.55 -34.92 -14.09
N ILE A 499 11.50 -33.79 -13.39
CA ILE A 499 12.56 -33.40 -12.45
C ILE A 499 12.45 -34.19 -11.16
N ARG A 500 13.58 -34.64 -10.62
CA ARG A 500 13.72 -35.29 -9.33
C ARG A 500 14.90 -34.72 -8.55
N PHE A 501 14.90 -34.96 -7.25
CA PHE A 501 16.00 -34.57 -6.38
C PHE A 501 16.74 -35.82 -5.87
N GLY A 502 18.03 -35.68 -5.64
CA GLY A 502 18.87 -36.79 -5.14
C GLY A 502 19.94 -36.28 -4.18
N THR A 503 20.52 -37.20 -3.41
CA THR A 503 21.65 -36.91 -2.50
C THR A 503 23.01 -36.90 -3.20
N SER A 504 23.05 -37.28 -4.46
CA SER A 504 24.21 -37.15 -5.37
C SER A 504 23.72 -36.97 -6.81
N ALA A 505 24.60 -36.54 -7.70
CA ALA A 505 24.28 -36.36 -9.14
C ALA A 505 23.80 -37.69 -9.75
N ASN A 506 22.56 -37.72 -10.23
CA ASN A 506 21.86 -38.94 -10.74
C ASN A 506 21.82 -40.12 -9.74
N GLY A 507 21.97 -39.87 -8.45
CA GLY A 507 22.03 -40.87 -7.40
C GLY A 507 20.67 -41.21 -6.79
N THR A 508 20.71 -41.67 -5.53
CA THR A 508 19.50 -42.07 -4.78
C THR A 508 18.55 -40.88 -4.62
N ASP A 509 17.27 -41.11 -4.86
CA ASP A 509 16.23 -40.12 -4.78
C ASP A 509 16.06 -39.59 -3.34
N TYR A 510 15.98 -38.26 -3.24
CA TYR A 510 15.53 -37.54 -2.06
C TYR A 510 14.03 -37.25 -2.22
N THR A 511 13.22 -37.81 -1.35
CA THR A 511 11.75 -37.76 -1.44
C THR A 511 11.09 -36.95 -0.32
N THR A 512 11.84 -36.57 0.71
CA THR A 512 11.31 -35.81 1.85
C THR A 512 10.87 -34.44 1.40
N GLY A 513 9.59 -34.09 1.63
CA GLY A 513 9.01 -32.82 1.22
C GLY A 513 8.82 -32.66 -0.30
N VAL A 514 8.99 -33.72 -1.11
CA VAL A 514 8.86 -33.67 -2.57
C VAL A 514 7.46 -34.14 -2.97
N THR A 515 6.80 -33.36 -3.81
CA THR A 515 5.48 -33.69 -4.40
C THR A 515 5.50 -33.40 -5.90
N HIS A 516 5.02 -34.35 -6.70
CA HIS A 516 4.85 -34.21 -8.15
C HIS A 516 3.38 -34.05 -8.50
N THR A 517 3.06 -33.11 -9.37
CA THR A 517 1.69 -32.83 -9.84
C THR A 517 1.68 -32.75 -11.35
N GLY A 518 0.73 -33.39 -12.01
CA GLY A 518 0.56 -33.39 -13.47
C GLY A 518 1.64 -34.19 -14.21
N THR A 519 1.60 -34.14 -15.54
CA THR A 519 2.59 -34.76 -16.42
C THR A 519 3.52 -33.68 -16.99
N PRO A 520 4.85 -33.74 -16.79
CA PRO A 520 5.78 -32.80 -17.34
C PRO A 520 5.55 -32.53 -18.82
N GLY A 521 5.53 -31.26 -19.22
CA GLY A 521 5.18 -30.81 -20.56
C GLY A 521 3.69 -30.52 -20.77
N SER A 522 2.85 -30.68 -19.75
CA SER A 522 1.42 -30.37 -19.78
C SER A 522 1.08 -29.24 -18.80
N ALA A 523 0.06 -28.46 -19.12
CA ALA A 523 -0.38 -27.35 -18.27
C ALA A 523 -0.61 -27.77 -16.80
N GLY A 524 -0.05 -27.03 -15.86
CA GLY A 524 -0.14 -27.27 -14.43
C GLY A 524 0.82 -28.33 -13.87
N ALA A 525 1.69 -28.92 -14.72
CA ALA A 525 2.71 -29.86 -14.26
C ALA A 525 3.77 -29.17 -13.42
N LYS A 526 4.06 -29.70 -12.23
CA LYS A 526 5.05 -29.14 -11.31
C LYS A 526 5.63 -30.16 -10.35
N THR A 527 6.86 -29.91 -9.92
CA THR A 527 7.48 -30.59 -8.78
C THR A 527 7.66 -29.58 -7.65
N THR A 528 7.12 -29.88 -6.48
CA THR A 528 7.26 -29.02 -5.29
C THR A 528 8.27 -29.66 -4.33
N LEU A 529 9.19 -28.87 -3.81
CA LEU A 529 10.17 -29.22 -2.78
C LEU A 529 9.94 -28.35 -1.55
N VAL A 530 9.46 -28.93 -0.46
CA VAL A 530 9.45 -28.29 0.87
C VAL A 530 10.78 -28.64 1.52
N LEU A 531 11.69 -27.67 1.58
CA LEU A 531 13.04 -27.88 2.08
C LEU A 531 13.07 -27.74 3.59
N GLY A 532 13.33 -28.86 4.29
CA GLY A 532 13.50 -28.86 5.77
C GLY A 532 14.79 -28.19 6.22
N THR A 533 15.00 -28.10 7.53
CA THR A 533 16.25 -27.62 8.15
C THR A 533 17.29 -28.73 8.25
N GLY A 534 18.58 -28.39 8.11
CA GLY A 534 19.70 -29.33 8.21
C GLY A 534 19.80 -30.33 7.05
N VAL A 535 19.21 -30.02 5.92
CA VAL A 535 19.28 -30.85 4.70
C VAL A 535 20.65 -30.68 4.05
N ALA A 536 21.33 -31.79 3.83
CA ALA A 536 22.61 -31.76 3.11
C ALA A 536 22.40 -31.38 1.63
N THR A 537 23.49 -30.97 0.97
CA THR A 537 23.51 -30.66 -0.48
C THR A 537 22.72 -31.69 -1.29
N LEU A 538 21.82 -31.19 -2.11
CA LEU A 538 21.01 -31.98 -3.04
C LEU A 538 21.44 -31.76 -4.48
N TYR A 539 20.91 -32.58 -5.36
CA TYR A 539 21.09 -32.50 -6.81
C TYR A 539 19.74 -32.63 -7.49
N TYR A 540 19.44 -31.76 -8.44
CA TYR A 540 18.29 -31.98 -9.31
C TYR A 540 18.70 -32.69 -10.59
N SER A 541 17.88 -33.60 -11.07
CA SER A 541 18.17 -34.41 -12.26
C SER A 541 16.86 -34.82 -12.96
N CYS A 542 16.96 -35.34 -14.16
CA CYS A 542 15.82 -35.99 -14.84
C CYS A 542 15.68 -37.44 -14.39
N ALA A 543 14.45 -37.87 -14.11
CA ALA A 543 14.19 -39.27 -13.75
C ALA A 543 14.49 -40.23 -14.89
N ASN A 544 14.36 -39.79 -16.15
CA ASN A 544 14.48 -40.64 -17.34
C ASN A 544 15.85 -40.53 -18.05
N HIS A 545 16.60 -39.46 -17.83
CA HIS A 545 17.84 -39.13 -18.56
C HIS A 545 18.90 -38.59 -17.62
N SER A 546 20.11 -39.08 -17.74
CA SER A 546 21.26 -38.61 -16.95
C SER A 546 21.84 -37.30 -17.50
N GLY A 547 22.51 -36.53 -16.64
CA GLY A 547 23.29 -35.38 -17.04
C GLY A 547 22.52 -34.11 -17.41
N MET A 548 21.22 -34.04 -17.08
CA MET A 548 20.37 -32.87 -17.39
C MET A 548 20.37 -31.79 -16.31
N GLY A 549 20.76 -32.11 -15.07
CA GLY A 549 20.62 -31.25 -13.91
C GLY A 549 21.92 -30.73 -13.33
N GLY A 550 21.84 -30.17 -12.13
CA GLY A 550 22.93 -29.56 -11.39
C GLY A 550 22.80 -29.75 -9.87
N GLN A 551 23.67 -29.06 -9.13
CA GLN A 551 23.69 -29.08 -7.66
C GLN A 551 22.66 -28.12 -7.07
N ILE A 552 22.19 -28.43 -5.87
CA ILE A 552 21.43 -27.53 -5.00
C ILE A 552 22.20 -27.37 -3.70
N ASN A 553 22.64 -26.15 -3.45
CA ASN A 553 23.13 -25.75 -2.14
C ASN A 553 21.92 -25.51 -1.23
N THR A 554 21.82 -26.28 -0.16
CA THR A 554 20.80 -26.11 0.87
C THR A 554 21.42 -25.22 1.94
N ASN A 555 20.99 -23.97 1.99
CA ASN A 555 21.62 -22.95 2.82
C ASN A 555 20.86 -22.73 4.12
N SER A 556 21.59 -22.69 5.24
CA SER A 556 21.07 -22.20 6.51
C SER A 556 20.98 -20.66 6.57
N THR A 557 21.51 -19.96 5.54
CA THR A 557 21.34 -18.52 5.33
C THR A 557 20.07 -18.22 4.54
N ALA A 558 19.62 -16.97 4.61
CA ALA A 558 18.43 -16.54 3.90
C ALA A 558 18.67 -16.33 2.39
N GLY A 559 17.60 -16.24 1.64
CA GLY A 559 17.63 -15.96 0.20
C GLY A 559 17.71 -17.21 -0.68
N ALA A 560 17.33 -17.03 -1.94
CA ALA A 560 17.31 -18.08 -2.96
C ALA A 560 17.82 -17.58 -4.30
N SER A 561 18.25 -18.49 -5.18
CA SER A 561 18.67 -18.16 -6.54
C SER A 561 17.61 -17.33 -7.27
N ASN A 562 18.03 -16.22 -7.82
CA ASN A 562 17.24 -15.31 -8.65
C ASN A 562 17.89 -15.24 -10.04
N PHE A 563 17.09 -15.44 -11.06
CA PHE A 563 17.49 -15.50 -12.46
C PHE A 563 17.01 -14.31 -13.29
N ASP A 564 16.43 -13.30 -12.65
CA ASP A 564 16.12 -12.06 -13.33
C ASP A 564 17.42 -11.35 -13.73
N GLY A 565 17.66 -11.21 -15.00
CA GLY A 565 18.88 -10.61 -15.49
C GLY A 565 19.93 -11.60 -16.01
N SER A 566 21.13 -11.11 -16.32
CA SER A 566 22.22 -11.90 -16.90
C SER A 566 23.19 -12.50 -15.87
N ILE A 567 23.09 -12.09 -14.60
CA ILE A 567 23.90 -12.57 -13.48
C ILE A 567 22.97 -13.25 -12.48
N GLN A 568 23.26 -14.51 -12.18
CA GLN A 568 22.56 -15.21 -11.10
C GLN A 568 22.87 -14.54 -9.76
N ALA A 569 21.84 -14.19 -9.02
CA ALA A 569 21.93 -13.64 -7.67
C ALA A 569 21.30 -14.59 -6.64
N ILE A 570 21.72 -14.49 -5.37
CA ILE A 570 21.00 -15.03 -4.24
C ILE A 570 20.27 -13.85 -3.60
N THR A 571 18.94 -13.88 -3.65
CA THR A 571 18.13 -12.72 -3.28
C THR A 571 17.12 -13.06 -2.18
N LYS A 572 16.99 -12.18 -1.20
CA LYS A 572 15.87 -12.11 -0.27
C LYS A 572 15.23 -10.75 -0.40
N ALA A 573 13.91 -10.69 -0.63
CA ALA A 573 13.20 -9.44 -0.92
C ALA A 573 11.83 -9.43 -0.29
N ASP A 574 11.45 -8.29 0.28
CA ASP A 574 10.11 -7.95 0.70
C ASP A 574 9.51 -6.88 -0.22
N THR A 575 8.52 -7.26 -1.01
CA THR A 575 7.82 -6.33 -1.90
C THR A 575 6.84 -5.43 -1.15
N THR A 576 6.46 -5.80 0.08
CA THR A 576 5.56 -5.03 0.94
C THR A 576 6.27 -3.83 1.54
N TYR A 577 7.49 -4.03 2.08
CA TYR A 577 8.29 -2.98 2.68
C TYR A 577 9.34 -2.40 1.73
N GLY A 578 9.43 -2.93 0.51
CA GLY A 578 10.29 -2.42 -0.53
C GLY A 578 11.78 -2.55 -0.24
N PHE A 579 12.21 -3.60 0.46
CA PHE A 579 13.62 -3.82 0.76
C PHE A 579 14.12 -5.19 0.29
N SER A 580 15.30 -5.23 -0.31
CA SER A 580 15.94 -6.49 -0.67
C SER A 580 17.45 -6.49 -0.45
N ILE A 581 17.97 -7.70 -0.27
CA ILE A 581 19.39 -8.03 -0.16
C ILE A 581 19.70 -9.01 -1.27
N ALA A 582 20.66 -8.69 -2.13
CA ALA A 582 21.12 -9.58 -3.19
C ALA A 582 22.62 -9.76 -3.11
N THR A 583 23.10 -11.02 -3.20
CA THR A 583 24.53 -11.32 -3.39
C THR A 583 24.73 -11.92 -4.77
N TYR A 584 25.82 -11.55 -5.42
CA TYR A 584 26.17 -12.04 -6.77
C TYR A 584 27.67 -12.03 -7.01
N THR A 585 28.12 -12.81 -8.00
CA THR A 585 29.50 -12.77 -8.52
C THR A 585 29.51 -11.99 -9.83
N GLY A 586 30.36 -10.99 -9.94
CA GLY A 586 30.49 -10.14 -11.13
C GLY A 586 30.96 -10.92 -12.37
N THR A 587 30.55 -10.46 -13.55
CA THR A 587 30.79 -11.07 -14.86
C THR A 587 31.28 -10.08 -15.93
N GLU A 588 32.06 -9.08 -15.55
CA GLU A 588 32.43 -7.93 -16.40
C GLU A 588 31.27 -7.03 -16.82
N GLY A 589 30.28 -6.88 -15.96
CA GLY A 589 29.05 -6.16 -16.20
C GLY A 589 27.89 -7.09 -16.50
N GLY A 590 26.67 -6.54 -16.48
CA GLY A 590 25.45 -7.27 -16.66
C GLY A 590 24.33 -6.74 -15.79
N THR A 591 23.34 -7.59 -15.52
CA THR A 591 22.17 -7.25 -14.69
C THR A 591 21.94 -8.34 -13.66
N PHE A 592 21.64 -7.96 -12.42
CA PHE A 592 21.22 -8.91 -11.39
C PHE A 592 19.79 -8.61 -10.90
N GLY A 593 19.05 -9.67 -10.54
CA GLY A 593 17.69 -9.57 -10.01
C GLY A 593 17.66 -9.12 -8.56
N HIS A 594 16.84 -8.11 -8.24
CA HIS A 594 16.64 -7.61 -6.87
C HIS A 594 15.36 -8.10 -6.21
N GLY A 595 14.42 -8.69 -6.94
CA GLY A 595 13.22 -9.34 -6.42
C GLY A 595 12.12 -8.42 -5.86
N LEU A 596 12.19 -7.09 -6.04
CA LEU A 596 11.22 -6.14 -5.47
C LEU A 596 9.95 -5.93 -6.31
N ASN A 597 9.94 -6.37 -7.56
CA ASN A 597 8.85 -6.16 -8.52
C ASN A 597 8.52 -4.68 -8.81
N SER A 598 9.32 -3.75 -8.30
CA SER A 598 9.24 -2.30 -8.54
C SER A 598 10.66 -1.74 -8.62
N PRO A 599 10.91 -0.68 -9.41
CA PRO A 599 12.24 -0.12 -9.51
C PRO A 599 12.76 0.34 -8.16
N PRO A 600 13.98 -0.04 -7.73
CA PRO A 600 14.60 0.56 -6.55
C PRO A 600 14.87 2.05 -6.76
N GLN A 601 14.64 2.87 -5.75
CA GLN A 601 14.98 4.29 -5.70
C GLN A 601 16.34 4.55 -5.02
N PHE A 602 16.82 3.57 -4.27
CA PHE A 602 18.13 3.64 -3.60
C PHE A 602 18.81 2.27 -3.67
N VAL A 603 20.06 2.25 -4.12
CA VAL A 603 20.87 1.02 -4.23
C VAL A 603 22.24 1.27 -3.64
N ILE A 604 22.72 0.38 -2.79
CA ILE A 604 24.07 0.35 -2.28
C ILE A 604 24.72 -0.96 -2.70
N VAL A 605 25.88 -0.91 -3.33
CA VAL A 605 26.68 -2.09 -3.71
C VAL A 605 28.03 -2.06 -3.02
N LYS A 606 28.46 -3.22 -2.51
CA LYS A 606 29.77 -3.41 -1.89
C LYS A 606 30.43 -4.70 -2.37
N ARG A 607 31.67 -4.60 -2.82
CA ARG A 607 32.54 -5.75 -3.07
C ARG A 607 32.91 -6.42 -1.74
N ARG A 608 32.77 -7.75 -1.66
CA ARG A 608 32.94 -8.55 -0.45
C ARG A 608 34.34 -9.15 -0.28
N ASN A 609 34.89 -9.69 -1.33
CA ASN A 609 36.14 -10.47 -1.30
C ASN A 609 37.43 -9.63 -1.41
N SER A 610 37.32 -8.33 -1.62
CA SER A 610 38.44 -7.42 -1.76
C SER A 610 38.08 -5.99 -1.34
N SER A 611 39.10 -5.15 -1.11
CA SER A 611 38.89 -3.74 -0.76
C SER A 611 38.33 -2.96 -1.96
N ALA A 612 37.21 -2.25 -1.75
CA ALA A 612 36.59 -1.32 -2.68
C ALA A 612 35.69 -0.32 -1.94
N ALA A 613 35.42 0.81 -2.55
CA ALA A 613 34.44 1.75 -2.01
C ALA A 613 33.00 1.18 -2.03
N TRP A 614 32.13 1.75 -1.22
CA TRP A 614 30.70 1.50 -1.22
C TRP A 614 30.03 2.37 -2.28
N THR A 615 29.49 1.78 -3.29
CA THR A 615 28.91 2.50 -4.44
C THR A 615 27.41 2.69 -4.23
N VAL A 616 26.93 3.92 -4.37
CA VAL A 616 25.54 4.30 -4.13
C VAL A 616 24.91 4.90 -5.38
N TRP A 617 23.74 4.40 -5.73
CA TRP A 617 22.80 4.99 -6.69
C TRP A 617 21.56 5.52 -5.97
N HIS A 618 21.03 6.65 -6.45
CA HIS A 618 19.78 7.24 -5.96
C HIS A 618 18.99 7.80 -7.14
N GLN A 619 17.66 7.66 -7.12
CA GLN A 619 16.80 8.08 -8.25
C GLN A 619 16.93 9.55 -8.64
N SER A 620 17.31 10.43 -7.70
CA SER A 620 17.48 11.87 -7.95
C SER A 620 18.87 12.25 -8.51
N ILE A 621 19.75 11.29 -8.77
CA ILE A 621 21.04 11.55 -9.42
C ILE A 621 21.07 10.89 -10.80
N PRO A 622 21.79 11.49 -11.79
CA PRO A 622 21.92 10.90 -13.11
C PRO A 622 22.53 9.49 -13.05
N ASN A 623 22.03 8.55 -13.83
CA ASN A 623 22.55 7.18 -13.91
C ASN A 623 24.00 7.06 -14.44
N THR A 624 24.58 8.17 -14.96
CA THR A 624 25.99 8.31 -15.31
C THR A 624 26.89 8.70 -14.14
N LYS A 625 26.31 8.84 -12.94
CA LYS A 625 26.99 9.27 -11.72
C LYS A 625 26.69 8.35 -10.55
N TYR A 626 27.52 8.42 -9.51
CA TYR A 626 27.36 7.67 -8.28
C TYR A 626 27.93 8.44 -7.08
N LEU A 627 27.56 8.03 -5.89
CA LEU A 627 28.15 8.47 -4.63
C LEU A 627 28.89 7.31 -3.96
N MET A 628 29.73 7.63 -2.99
CA MET A 628 30.41 6.65 -2.14
C MET A 628 29.92 6.80 -0.70
N LEU A 629 29.42 5.70 -0.09
CA LEU A 629 28.91 5.73 1.29
C LEU A 629 30.05 5.91 2.32
N ASP A 630 31.24 5.42 2.01
CA ASP A 630 32.44 5.50 2.84
C ASP A 630 33.23 6.82 2.68
N SER A 631 32.66 7.80 1.97
CA SER A 631 33.33 9.05 1.66
C SER A 631 32.42 10.27 1.78
N ASP A 632 33.00 11.40 2.14
CA ASP A 632 32.39 12.72 2.10
C ASP A 632 32.33 13.33 0.67
N ALA A 633 32.99 12.71 -0.32
CA ALA A 633 33.01 13.16 -1.70
C ALA A 633 31.58 13.34 -2.26
N GLY A 634 31.41 14.35 -3.13
CA GLY A 634 30.19 14.55 -3.91
C GLY A 634 30.07 13.55 -5.07
N LEU A 635 29.25 13.89 -6.06
CA LEU A 635 28.96 13.04 -7.22
C LEU A 635 30.24 12.74 -8.02
N ASN A 636 30.51 11.46 -8.20
CA ASN A 636 31.56 10.95 -9.07
C ASN A 636 30.99 10.64 -10.45
N THR A 637 31.82 10.80 -11.49
CA THR A 637 31.46 10.51 -12.88
C THR A 637 32.30 9.33 -13.36
N TYR A 638 31.70 8.15 -13.33
CA TYR A 638 32.25 6.94 -13.89
C TYR A 638 31.08 5.98 -14.15
N ASN A 639 31.19 5.17 -15.19
CA ASN A 639 30.14 4.25 -15.56
C ASN A 639 30.16 3.01 -14.66
N VAL A 640 29.52 3.07 -13.51
CA VAL A 640 29.35 1.93 -12.58
C VAL A 640 28.00 1.24 -12.74
N TRP A 641 27.00 1.93 -13.33
CA TRP A 641 25.61 1.47 -13.48
C TRP A 641 25.23 1.16 -14.94
N GLY A 642 26.21 0.95 -15.83
CA GLY A 642 25.91 0.76 -17.26
C GLY A 642 25.18 1.94 -17.90
N ASN A 643 25.20 3.12 -17.28
CA ASN A 643 24.40 4.31 -17.63
C ASN A 643 22.88 4.03 -17.71
N THR A 644 22.43 3.05 -16.93
CA THR A 644 21.03 2.59 -16.93
C THR A 644 20.46 2.67 -15.52
N SER A 645 19.29 3.23 -15.37
CA SER A 645 18.55 3.22 -14.09
C SER A 645 18.01 1.82 -13.80
N PRO A 646 17.90 1.41 -12.52
CA PRO A 646 17.21 0.19 -12.16
C PRO A 646 15.77 0.16 -12.70
N ASN A 647 15.28 -1.02 -13.07
CA ASN A 647 13.89 -1.24 -13.44
C ASN A 647 13.19 -2.14 -12.42
N SER A 648 11.97 -2.60 -12.69
CA SER A 648 11.18 -3.42 -11.77
C SER A 648 11.77 -4.80 -11.46
N SER A 649 12.71 -5.28 -12.25
CA SER A 649 13.26 -6.63 -12.11
C SER A 649 14.78 -6.62 -11.79
N VAL A 650 15.55 -5.71 -12.41
CA VAL A 650 17.00 -5.78 -12.37
C VAL A 650 17.69 -4.45 -12.08
N VAL A 651 18.89 -4.55 -11.51
CA VAL A 651 19.89 -3.48 -11.44
C VAL A 651 20.98 -3.79 -12.46
N THR A 652 21.36 -2.79 -13.26
CA THR A 652 22.50 -2.89 -14.21
C THR A 652 23.79 -2.53 -13.50
N VAL A 653 24.83 -3.32 -13.70
CA VAL A 653 26.19 -3.09 -13.19
C VAL A 653 27.17 -3.11 -14.34
N SER A 654 28.27 -2.34 -14.23
CA SER A 654 29.34 -2.36 -15.23
C SER A 654 30.44 -3.33 -14.82
N GLY A 655 31.42 -3.55 -15.72
CA GLY A 655 32.57 -4.46 -15.48
C GLY A 655 33.69 -3.88 -14.62
N ASP A 656 33.40 -2.87 -13.82
CA ASP A 656 34.39 -2.25 -12.94
C ASP A 656 34.53 -2.93 -11.58
N SER A 657 35.55 -2.58 -10.82
CA SER A 657 35.84 -3.16 -9.51
C SER A 657 34.85 -2.74 -8.42
N TYR A 658 33.96 -1.77 -8.68
CA TYR A 658 33.00 -1.28 -7.71
C TYR A 658 31.70 -2.07 -7.73
N THR A 659 31.25 -2.54 -8.91
CA THR A 659 29.94 -3.14 -9.06
C THR A 659 29.89 -4.48 -9.79
N GLY A 660 30.85 -4.85 -10.69
CA GLY A 660 30.66 -6.06 -11.50
C GLY A 660 31.90 -6.67 -12.11
N ASN A 661 33.11 -6.45 -11.54
CA ASN A 661 34.33 -7.07 -12.02
C ASN A 661 34.24 -8.60 -12.00
N ASN A 662 34.77 -9.24 -13.04
CA ASN A 662 34.67 -10.68 -13.23
C ASN A 662 35.29 -11.48 -12.08
N GLY A 663 34.52 -12.38 -11.49
CA GLY A 663 34.96 -13.29 -10.43
C GLY A 663 34.98 -12.64 -9.03
N ASP A 664 34.61 -11.38 -8.88
CA ASP A 664 34.49 -10.73 -7.58
C ASP A 664 33.10 -10.89 -7.00
N ASP A 665 33.01 -11.05 -5.68
CA ASP A 665 31.74 -11.20 -4.95
C ASP A 665 31.23 -9.86 -4.44
N TYR A 666 29.93 -9.63 -4.59
CA TYR A 666 29.26 -8.41 -4.22
C TYR A 666 28.04 -8.68 -3.33
N VAL A 667 27.66 -7.66 -2.55
CA VAL A 667 26.35 -7.56 -1.94
C VAL A 667 25.72 -6.25 -2.37
N ALA A 668 24.43 -6.29 -2.68
CA ALA A 668 23.58 -5.15 -2.98
C ALA A 668 22.44 -5.06 -1.98
N TYR A 669 22.18 -3.85 -1.50
CA TYR A 669 21.00 -3.49 -0.73
C TYR A 669 20.17 -2.56 -1.58
N CYS A 670 18.92 -2.94 -1.84
CA CYS A 670 18.02 -2.20 -2.72
C CYS A 670 16.74 -1.80 -1.99
N TRP A 671 16.34 -0.55 -2.15
CA TRP A 671 15.10 -0.04 -1.58
C TRP A 671 14.23 0.57 -2.67
N SER A 672 12.96 0.14 -2.74
CA SER A 672 11.90 0.79 -3.50
C SER A 672 10.99 1.57 -2.57
N GLU A 673 10.51 2.71 -3.05
CA GLU A 673 9.63 3.58 -2.28
C GLU A 673 8.28 2.89 -2.05
N VAL A 674 7.84 2.91 -0.79
CA VAL A 674 6.51 2.43 -0.37
C VAL A 674 5.77 3.62 0.24
N PRO A 675 4.66 4.06 -0.37
CA PRO A 675 3.89 5.19 0.12
C PRO A 675 3.50 5.05 1.59
N GLY A 676 3.71 6.11 2.39
CA GLY A 676 3.43 6.12 3.83
C GLY A 676 4.47 5.40 4.70
N PHE A 677 5.42 4.67 4.11
CA PHE A 677 6.46 3.95 4.84
C PHE A 677 7.87 4.43 4.51
N SER A 678 8.20 4.65 3.23
CA SER A 678 9.53 5.10 2.84
C SER A 678 9.48 6.20 1.80
N LYS A 679 10.48 7.07 1.79
CA LYS A 679 10.63 8.17 0.85
C LYS A 679 12.08 8.36 0.45
N PHE A 680 12.33 8.44 -0.85
CA PHE A 680 13.64 8.71 -1.42
C PHE A 680 13.53 9.96 -2.29
N GLY A 681 14.14 11.05 -1.87
CA GLY A 681 13.95 12.33 -2.54
C GLY A 681 15.20 13.18 -2.54
N SER A 682 15.02 14.40 -3.04
CA SER A 682 16.04 15.41 -3.06
C SER A 682 15.48 16.77 -2.69
N TYR A 683 16.34 17.66 -2.23
CA TYR A 683 16.00 19.04 -2.02
C TYR A 683 17.21 19.93 -2.34
N THR A 684 16.93 21.16 -2.76
CA THR A 684 17.95 22.19 -2.93
C THR A 684 17.88 23.12 -1.73
N SER A 685 18.96 23.25 -1.00
CA SER A 685 19.04 24.13 0.16
C SER A 685 19.66 25.46 -0.21
N SER A 686 19.06 26.56 0.26
CA SER A 686 19.70 27.86 0.31
C SER A 686 20.36 28.09 1.68
N SER A 687 21.55 28.72 1.71
CA SER A 687 22.21 29.07 2.95
C SER A 687 21.32 29.99 3.81
N ASN A 688 21.25 29.73 5.12
CA ASN A 688 20.55 30.54 6.13
C ASN A 688 19.01 30.59 6.06
N THR A 689 18.35 29.61 5.42
CA THR A 689 16.89 29.55 5.42
C THR A 689 16.45 28.19 5.99
N ALA A 690 15.55 28.20 6.96
CA ALA A 690 14.90 26.97 7.41
C ALA A 690 14.05 26.38 6.28
N GLN A 691 14.05 25.06 6.17
CA GLN A 691 13.31 24.35 5.12
C GLN A 691 12.63 23.11 5.69
N THR A 692 11.38 22.89 5.33
CA THR A 692 10.65 21.66 5.65
C THR A 692 10.53 20.79 4.41
N ILE A 693 10.91 19.54 4.53
CA ILE A 693 10.85 18.52 3.48
C ILE A 693 9.74 17.54 3.84
N THR A 694 8.68 17.50 3.03
CA THR A 694 7.53 16.62 3.24
C THR A 694 7.90 15.20 2.83
N THR A 695 7.68 14.26 3.75
CA THR A 695 7.85 12.82 3.55
C THR A 695 6.51 12.11 3.35
N GLY A 696 5.41 12.69 3.86
CA GLY A 696 4.09 12.09 3.91
C GLY A 696 3.88 11.17 5.12
N PHE A 697 4.83 11.14 6.04
CA PHE A 697 4.82 10.39 7.30
C PHE A 697 5.81 11.02 8.29
N LYS A 698 5.64 10.73 9.58
CA LYS A 698 6.61 11.09 10.61
C LYS A 698 7.86 10.21 10.47
N PRO A 699 9.05 10.77 10.29
CA PRO A 699 10.24 9.95 10.11
C PRO A 699 10.69 9.23 11.39
N ARG A 700 10.98 7.92 11.26
CA ARG A 700 11.74 7.12 12.20
C ARG A 700 13.24 7.27 11.98
N PHE A 701 13.63 7.28 10.72
CA PHE A 701 15.02 7.33 10.28
C PHE A 701 15.14 8.22 9.04
N VAL A 702 16.19 9.03 9.00
CA VAL A 702 16.56 9.84 7.84
C VAL A 702 18.07 9.81 7.65
N ILE A 703 18.54 9.54 6.43
CA ILE A 703 19.93 9.78 6.04
C ILE A 703 19.98 10.82 4.94
N ILE A 704 20.90 11.75 5.01
CA ILE A 704 21.05 12.87 4.09
C ILE A 704 22.46 12.93 3.54
N LYS A 705 22.61 13.26 2.24
CA LYS A 705 23.89 13.45 1.58
C LYS A 705 23.86 14.62 0.61
N GLY A 706 24.80 15.55 0.77
CA GLY A 706 25.08 16.60 -0.22
C GLY A 706 25.72 16.01 -1.49
N THR A 707 25.25 16.44 -2.66
CA THR A 707 25.72 15.95 -3.98
C THR A 707 26.78 16.84 -4.60
N GLY A 708 27.02 18.03 -4.06
CA GLY A 708 28.01 18.98 -4.55
C GLY A 708 29.48 18.54 -4.35
N SER A 709 30.43 19.30 -4.90
CA SER A 709 31.87 19.02 -4.82
C SER A 709 32.53 19.38 -3.49
N GLY A 710 31.76 19.92 -2.51
CA GLY A 710 32.24 20.12 -1.13
C GLY A 710 32.24 18.80 -0.37
N GLY A 711 33.14 18.59 0.58
CA GLY A 711 33.12 17.40 1.43
C GLY A 711 31.90 17.41 2.34
N PHE A 712 30.85 16.65 1.97
CA PHE A 712 29.60 16.51 2.74
C PHE A 712 29.50 15.10 3.32
N GLU A 713 29.29 15.00 4.62
CA GLU A 713 29.11 13.73 5.31
C GLU A 713 27.78 13.06 4.94
N TRP A 714 27.67 11.74 5.11
CA TRP A 714 26.41 11.02 5.13
C TRP A 714 25.82 11.09 6.54
N VAL A 715 24.89 11.99 6.78
CA VAL A 715 24.39 12.27 8.13
C VAL A 715 23.11 11.48 8.41
N MET A 716 23.08 10.77 9.52
CA MET A 716 22.03 9.84 9.95
C MET A 716 21.35 10.34 11.21
N TYR A 717 20.02 10.42 11.15
CA TYR A 717 19.14 10.82 12.26
C TYR A 717 18.08 9.75 12.48
N ASP A 718 17.60 9.60 13.71
CA ASP A 718 16.44 8.77 14.02
C ASP A 718 15.67 9.27 15.24
N SER A 719 14.39 8.88 15.35
CA SER A 719 13.52 9.29 16.46
C SER A 719 13.85 8.59 17.76
N ALA A 720 14.50 7.42 17.74
CA ALA A 720 14.88 6.66 18.94
C ALA A 720 15.97 7.36 19.76
N ARG A 721 16.94 7.99 19.10
CA ARG A 721 17.99 8.79 19.74
C ARG A 721 17.55 10.23 19.98
N GLY A 722 16.46 10.64 19.33
CA GLY A 722 16.05 12.04 19.18
C GLY A 722 16.60 12.65 17.90
N SER A 723 15.75 13.37 17.16
CA SER A 723 16.05 13.89 15.82
C SER A 723 17.17 14.92 15.75
N SER A 724 17.63 15.44 16.89
CA SER A 724 18.81 16.32 17.01
C SER A 724 20.12 15.55 17.16
N ASN A 725 20.10 14.24 17.42
CA ASN A 725 21.31 13.44 17.58
C ASN A 725 21.71 12.83 16.25
N HIS A 726 22.92 13.12 15.79
CA HIS A 726 23.41 12.65 14.50
C HIS A 726 24.60 11.70 14.61
N LEU A 727 24.70 10.81 13.66
CA LEU A 727 25.86 9.98 13.37
C LEU A 727 26.20 10.12 11.86
N ARG A 728 27.40 9.72 11.48
CA ARG A 728 27.86 9.82 10.08
C ARG A 728 28.23 8.45 9.55
N ALA A 729 27.54 7.98 8.51
CA ALA A 729 27.72 6.66 7.94
C ALA A 729 29.14 6.41 7.43
N ASN A 730 29.82 7.45 6.99
CA ASN A 730 31.20 7.42 6.48
C ASN A 730 32.28 7.75 7.52
N SER A 731 31.94 7.74 8.84
CA SER A 731 32.89 8.11 9.90
C SER A 731 32.79 7.21 11.10
N SER A 732 33.94 6.90 11.74
CA SER A 732 34.00 6.20 13.02
C SER A 732 33.66 7.08 14.23
N ALA A 733 33.44 8.37 14.07
CA ALA A 733 33.21 9.32 15.15
C ALA A 733 32.02 8.93 16.04
N ALA A 734 32.06 9.38 17.31
CA ALA A 734 30.97 9.23 18.25
C ALA A 734 29.77 10.10 17.85
N GLU A 735 28.64 9.92 18.54
CA GLU A 735 27.42 10.72 18.34
C GLU A 735 27.71 12.20 18.59
N ASN A 736 27.16 13.06 17.72
CA ASN A 736 27.32 14.51 17.79
C ASN A 736 28.78 15.04 17.71
N ASP A 737 29.68 14.29 17.13
CA ASP A 737 31.09 14.68 16.91
C ASP A 737 31.40 14.76 15.40
N PRO A 738 31.94 15.87 14.89
CA PRO A 738 32.15 17.14 15.58
C PRO A 738 30.90 18.04 15.64
N SER A 739 30.94 19.01 16.55
CA SER A 739 29.96 20.08 16.60
C SER A 739 29.91 20.85 15.27
N GLY A 740 28.72 21.17 14.76
CA GLY A 740 28.54 21.95 13.54
C GLY A 740 27.76 21.22 12.43
N ILE A 741 27.22 20.02 12.70
CA ILE A 741 26.18 19.41 11.89
C ILE A 741 24.83 19.84 12.48
N GLY A 742 23.94 20.38 11.64
CA GLY A 742 22.67 20.92 12.08
C GLY A 742 21.72 19.85 12.61
N ASP A 743 20.90 20.23 13.57
CA ASP A 743 19.86 19.39 14.13
C ASP A 743 18.67 19.27 13.15
N LEU A 744 18.05 18.12 13.03
CA LEU A 744 16.75 17.96 12.39
C LEU A 744 15.62 18.06 13.41
N THR A 745 14.43 18.45 12.94
CA THR A 745 13.19 18.26 13.68
C THR A 745 12.26 17.39 12.86
N PHE A 746 11.73 16.31 13.45
CA PHE A 746 10.75 15.44 12.81
C PHE A 746 9.35 15.95 13.12
N GLY A 747 8.61 16.32 12.05
CA GLY A 747 7.19 16.65 12.09
C GLY A 747 6.35 15.39 11.83
N ASP A 748 5.03 15.53 11.87
CA ASP A 748 4.12 14.40 11.67
C ASP A 748 4.12 13.84 10.24
N ASP A 749 4.50 14.66 9.26
CA ASP A 749 4.55 14.32 7.83
C ASP A 749 5.86 14.76 7.13
N SER A 750 6.87 15.16 7.91
CA SER A 750 8.02 15.87 7.36
C SER A 750 9.23 15.83 8.29
N PHE A 751 10.37 16.26 7.76
CA PHE A 751 11.50 16.72 8.59
C PHE A 751 11.87 18.15 8.24
N SER A 752 12.31 18.91 9.22
CA SER A 752 12.71 20.31 9.05
C SER A 752 14.20 20.49 9.32
N ILE A 753 14.84 21.25 8.43
CA ILE A 753 16.23 21.65 8.50
C ILE A 753 16.28 23.08 9.06
N PRO A 754 17.06 23.36 10.12
CA PRO A 754 17.08 24.68 10.76
C PRO A 754 17.76 25.74 9.90
N ALA A 755 17.51 27.04 10.19
CA ALA A 755 18.10 28.15 9.48
C ALA A 755 19.58 28.40 9.84
N SER A 756 20.13 27.76 10.88
CA SER A 756 21.52 27.96 11.35
C SER A 756 22.08 26.68 11.99
N GLY A 757 23.36 26.59 12.20
CA GLY A 757 24.00 25.51 12.98
C GLY A 757 24.55 24.34 12.16
N ASP A 758 24.69 24.45 10.83
CA ASP A 758 25.26 23.41 9.97
C ASP A 758 26.44 23.92 9.15
N ASN A 759 27.46 23.10 8.98
CA ASN A 759 28.65 23.37 8.17
C ASN A 759 28.52 22.95 6.71
N GLY A 760 27.29 22.87 6.18
CA GLY A 760 27.00 22.49 4.80
C GLY A 760 26.58 21.03 4.61
N ASN A 761 26.60 20.18 5.65
CA ASN A 761 26.30 18.75 5.51
C ASN A 761 24.84 18.43 5.19
N ILE A 762 23.90 19.23 5.71
CA ILE A 762 22.47 19.09 5.41
C ILE A 762 21.90 20.37 4.79
N ARG A 763 22.71 21.45 4.76
CA ARG A 763 22.33 22.76 4.28
C ARG A 763 23.59 23.58 3.93
N GLY A 764 23.70 24.13 2.78
CA GLY A 764 24.90 24.91 2.43
C GLY A 764 24.88 25.54 1.03
N GLY A 765 23.69 25.65 0.43
CA GLY A 765 23.52 26.20 -0.91
C GLY A 765 23.89 25.21 -2.00
N GLY A 766 23.30 24.01 -1.95
CA GLY A 766 23.49 22.95 -2.95
C GLY A 766 22.36 21.94 -2.94
N ASP A 767 22.51 20.93 -3.74
CA ASP A 767 21.55 19.83 -3.86
C ASP A 767 21.90 18.69 -2.91
N TYR A 768 20.86 18.12 -2.29
CA TYR A 768 20.93 17.03 -1.33
C TYR A 768 19.97 15.92 -1.73
N ILE A 769 20.36 14.70 -1.46
CA ILE A 769 19.47 13.53 -1.53
C ILE A 769 19.20 13.02 -0.11
N TYR A 770 18.08 12.35 0.05
CA TYR A 770 17.72 11.71 1.32
C TYR A 770 16.99 10.38 1.12
N MET A 771 17.11 9.53 2.13
CA MET A 771 16.31 8.34 2.34
C MET A 771 15.64 8.47 3.71
N ALA A 772 14.33 8.30 3.77
CA ALA A 772 13.56 8.39 5.00
C ALA A 772 12.63 7.18 5.15
N PHE A 773 12.46 6.72 6.40
CA PHE A 773 11.50 5.68 6.78
C PHE A 773 10.58 6.21 7.86
N ALA A 774 9.33 5.75 7.82
CA ALA A 774 8.30 6.14 8.76
C ALA A 774 8.64 5.67 10.19
N ASP A 775 8.36 6.54 11.16
CA ASP A 775 8.24 6.12 12.55
C ASP A 775 7.09 5.13 12.67
N LYS A 776 7.07 4.34 13.75
CA LYS A 776 5.83 3.61 14.08
C LYS A 776 4.70 4.59 13.87
N PRO A 777 3.69 4.28 13.07
CA PRO A 777 2.50 5.07 13.14
C PRO A 777 2.18 5.12 14.65
N PRO A 778 1.74 6.27 15.17
CA PRO A 778 1.21 6.29 16.51
C PRO A 778 -0.10 5.47 16.56
N GLY A 779 -0.06 4.26 16.02
CA GLY A 779 -1.08 3.23 16.14
C GLY A 779 -1.15 2.68 17.54
N GLU A 780 -0.16 3.07 18.35
CA GLU A 780 -0.15 2.83 19.78
C GLU A 780 -0.22 4.10 20.60
N ILE A 781 -0.39 5.27 19.97
CA ILE A 781 -0.93 6.44 20.64
C ILE A 781 -2.28 6.71 20.01
N ILE A 782 -3.12 5.74 19.98
CA ILE A 782 -4.54 5.95 19.74
C ILE A 782 -5.15 6.64 20.94
N ASP A 783 -4.42 6.69 22.03
CA ASP A 783 -4.82 7.46 23.18
C ASP A 783 -3.63 8.22 23.77
N SER A 784 -3.49 9.50 23.32
CA SER A 784 -2.67 10.49 24.03
C SER A 784 -3.33 10.94 25.33
N LEU A 785 -4.38 10.24 25.75
CA LEU A 785 -5.13 10.47 26.96
C LEU A 785 -4.41 9.74 28.11
N ILE A 786 -4.33 10.39 29.24
CA ILE A 786 -3.59 9.91 30.41
C ILE A 786 -4.20 8.63 31.02
N ASP A 787 -5.38 8.21 30.54
CA ASP A 787 -6.17 7.10 31.04
C ASP A 787 -6.45 6.07 29.93
N THR A 788 -5.41 5.59 29.29
CA THR A 788 -5.51 4.50 28.31
C THR A 788 -5.95 3.22 28.99
N PRO A 789 -7.02 2.56 28.51
CA PRO A 789 -7.31 1.19 28.88
C PRO A 789 -6.06 0.33 28.63
N THR A 790 -5.66 -0.47 29.60
CA THR A 790 -4.52 -1.38 29.44
C THR A 790 -4.75 -2.25 28.21
N ASN A 791 -3.91 -2.10 27.20
CA ASN A 791 -3.97 -2.91 25.99
C ASN A 791 -3.72 -4.38 26.40
N TYR A 792 -4.69 -5.25 26.23
CA TYR A 792 -4.53 -6.66 26.50
C TYR A 792 -3.80 -7.28 25.30
N GLU A 793 -2.48 -7.43 25.43
CA GLU A 793 -1.69 -8.28 24.55
C GLU A 793 -2.08 -9.74 24.80
N SER A 794 -3.11 -10.22 24.12
CA SER A 794 -3.32 -11.65 24.00
C SER A 794 -2.55 -12.18 22.79
N GLU A 795 -2.09 -13.42 22.85
CA GLU A 795 -1.43 -14.16 21.75
C GLU A 795 -2.26 -14.23 20.44
N ASN A 796 -3.43 -13.64 20.42
CA ASN A 796 -4.34 -13.52 19.29
C ASN A 796 -4.61 -12.05 18.88
N GLY A 797 -3.72 -11.14 19.26
CA GLY A 797 -3.46 -9.87 18.61
C GLY A 797 -4.68 -8.97 18.31
N ASN A 798 -5.19 -8.26 19.32
CA ASN A 798 -5.86 -6.99 19.10
C ASN A 798 -4.95 -5.83 19.56
N ALA A 799 -3.76 -5.75 19.02
CA ALA A 799 -2.93 -4.54 19.05
C ALA A 799 -3.56 -3.49 18.14
N GLY A 800 -4.53 -2.76 18.62
CA GLY A 800 -5.31 -1.79 17.85
C GLY A 800 -6.76 -1.80 18.26
N GLY A 801 -7.05 -2.01 19.55
CA GLY A 801 -8.41 -2.02 20.08
C GLY A 801 -9.14 -0.73 19.75
N ASN A 802 -10.34 -0.86 19.18
CA ASN A 802 -11.25 0.25 18.99
C ASN A 802 -11.95 0.52 20.34
N TYR A 803 -11.67 1.66 20.96
CA TYR A 803 -12.16 2.00 22.29
C TYR A 803 -13.44 2.83 22.21
N ALA A 804 -14.41 2.50 23.05
CA ALA A 804 -15.61 3.30 23.21
C ALA A 804 -15.27 4.61 23.95
N THR A 805 -15.62 5.74 23.34
CA THR A 805 -15.64 7.03 24.02
C THR A 805 -17.09 7.45 24.28
N VAL A 806 -17.35 8.37 25.20
CA VAL A 806 -18.70 8.86 25.44
C VAL A 806 -19.16 9.71 24.25
N ASN A 807 -20.32 9.41 23.68
CA ASN A 807 -20.85 10.12 22.53
C ASN A 807 -21.29 11.53 22.90
N LEU A 808 -20.70 12.54 22.26
CA LEU A 808 -21.01 13.96 22.46
C LEU A 808 -22.51 14.29 22.26
N LEU A 809 -23.16 13.62 21.34
CA LEU A 809 -24.57 13.86 21.03
C LEU A 809 -25.52 13.31 22.12
N SER A 810 -25.04 12.38 22.96
CA SER A 810 -25.85 11.80 24.05
C SER A 810 -25.72 12.55 25.37
N SER A 811 -24.80 13.46 25.51
CA SER A 811 -24.35 14.08 26.77
C SER A 811 -24.86 15.52 26.98
N ALA A 812 -26.03 15.88 26.47
CA ALA A 812 -26.56 17.23 26.59
C ALA A 812 -26.55 17.74 28.05
N SER A 813 -25.78 18.79 28.31
CA SER A 813 -25.55 19.44 29.63
C SER A 813 -24.61 18.68 30.58
N SER A 814 -23.81 17.72 30.11
CA SER A 814 -22.71 17.12 30.86
C SER A 814 -21.37 17.65 30.32
N THR A 815 -20.33 17.62 31.11
CA THR A 815 -18.97 17.97 30.66
C THR A 815 -18.23 16.68 30.31
N LEU A 816 -17.73 16.64 29.08
CA LEU A 816 -16.81 15.61 28.61
C LEU A 816 -15.39 16.21 28.56
N SER A 817 -14.42 15.47 28.99
CA SER A 817 -12.99 15.82 28.92
C SER A 817 -12.16 14.58 28.59
N ASN A 818 -10.85 14.76 28.51
CA ASN A 818 -9.92 13.65 28.27
C ASN A 818 -10.31 12.81 27.03
N GLY A 819 -10.58 13.48 25.88
CA GLY A 819 -11.02 12.80 24.63
C GLY A 819 -12.35 12.08 24.74
N ASN A 820 -13.27 12.58 25.58
CA ASN A 820 -14.59 12.01 25.86
C ASN A 820 -14.54 10.68 26.66
N LEU A 821 -13.43 10.41 27.38
CA LEU A 821 -13.35 9.31 28.34
C LEU A 821 -13.81 9.71 29.74
N ASP A 822 -13.67 11.01 30.13
CA ASP A 822 -14.19 11.52 31.38
C ASP A 822 -15.59 12.09 31.19
N PHE A 823 -16.54 11.60 32.00
CA PHE A 823 -17.91 12.07 32.06
C PHE A 823 -18.22 12.69 33.40
N SER A 824 -18.55 13.98 33.42
CA SER A 824 -18.92 14.68 34.66
C SER A 824 -20.22 15.46 34.51
N ASN A 825 -20.94 15.55 35.63
CA ASN A 825 -22.21 16.30 35.72
C ASN A 825 -22.14 17.24 36.93
N SER A 826 -22.28 18.53 36.69
CA SER A 826 -22.32 19.57 37.72
C SER A 826 -23.74 19.94 38.15
N ASN A 827 -24.78 19.33 37.60
CA ASN A 827 -26.20 19.63 37.89
C ASN A 827 -26.76 18.70 38.97
N SER A 828 -27.70 19.20 39.75
CA SER A 828 -28.47 18.43 40.73
C SER A 828 -29.58 17.54 40.11
N SER A 829 -29.34 17.02 38.92
CA SER A 829 -30.18 16.08 38.22
C SER A 829 -29.36 14.96 37.59
N ASN A 830 -29.94 13.76 37.51
CA ASN A 830 -29.30 12.64 36.83
C ASN A 830 -28.95 12.99 35.39
N LYS A 831 -27.74 12.69 34.98
CA LYS A 831 -27.28 12.79 33.60
C LYS A 831 -26.61 11.50 33.19
N GLY A 832 -26.94 11.03 32.01
CA GLY A 832 -26.34 9.84 31.41
C GLY A 832 -25.66 10.14 30.09
N GLY A 833 -24.66 9.35 29.78
CA GLY A 833 -24.01 9.31 28.48
C GLY A 833 -23.79 7.87 28.06
N TYR A 834 -23.68 7.63 26.74
CA TYR A 834 -23.41 6.31 26.20
C TYR A 834 -22.22 6.35 25.25
N GLY A 835 -21.56 5.20 25.12
CA GLY A 835 -20.37 5.03 24.30
C GLY A 835 -20.67 5.00 22.80
N THR A 836 -19.62 5.16 22.02
CA THR A 836 -19.65 5.21 20.55
C THR A 836 -19.69 3.83 19.88
N ILE A 837 -19.43 2.74 20.62
CA ILE A 837 -19.40 1.38 20.07
C ILE A 837 -20.67 0.62 20.41
N GLY A 838 -21.35 0.09 19.38
CA GLY A 838 -22.50 -0.79 19.50
C GLY A 838 -22.08 -2.26 19.56
N MET A 839 -22.55 -2.98 20.58
CA MET A 839 -22.26 -4.38 20.85
C MET A 839 -23.45 -5.23 20.43
N GLN A 840 -23.33 -6.05 19.38
CA GLN A 840 -24.45 -6.81 18.81
C GLN A 840 -24.25 -8.32 18.79
N SER A 841 -23.02 -8.77 18.67
CA SER A 841 -22.56 -10.17 18.68
C SER A 841 -21.23 -10.25 19.38
N GLU A 842 -20.76 -11.43 19.76
CA GLU A 842 -19.48 -11.66 20.44
C GLU A 842 -19.46 -11.22 21.93
N LYS A 843 -18.27 -11.12 22.51
CA LYS A 843 -18.07 -10.78 23.94
C LYS A 843 -17.29 -9.48 24.05
N TYR A 844 -17.80 -8.59 24.87
CA TYR A 844 -17.23 -7.26 25.10
C TYR A 844 -16.89 -7.05 26.56
N TYR A 845 -15.83 -6.31 26.82
CA TYR A 845 -15.44 -5.88 28.14
C TYR A 845 -15.01 -4.41 28.11
N PHE A 846 -15.47 -3.64 29.07
CA PHE A 846 -15.00 -2.27 29.29
C PHE A 846 -14.99 -1.97 30.78
N GLU A 847 -14.27 -0.93 31.18
CA GLU A 847 -14.15 -0.49 32.56
C GLU A 847 -14.54 0.97 32.71
N ALA A 848 -15.08 1.30 33.88
CA ALA A 848 -15.33 2.67 34.31
C ALA A 848 -14.76 2.87 35.71
N THR A 849 -13.86 3.87 35.85
CA THR A 849 -13.27 4.26 37.14
C THR A 849 -14.14 5.33 37.77
N MET A 850 -14.50 5.14 39.04
CA MET A 850 -15.34 6.10 39.77
C MET A 850 -14.52 7.30 40.24
N PRO A 851 -14.95 8.55 39.98
CA PRO A 851 -14.24 9.74 40.40
C PRO A 851 -14.37 10.02 41.89
N SER A 852 -13.61 10.97 42.40
CA SER A 852 -13.37 11.24 43.85
C SER A 852 -14.55 11.83 44.64
N SER A 853 -15.78 11.94 44.15
CA SER A 853 -16.87 12.61 44.86
C SER A 853 -18.32 12.14 44.60
N GLY A 854 -18.53 10.95 43.98
CA GLY A 854 -19.89 10.52 43.61
C GLY A 854 -20.43 9.34 44.39
N THR A 855 -21.50 9.50 45.12
CA THR A 855 -22.24 8.39 45.80
C THR A 855 -23.37 7.81 44.93
N ASN A 856 -23.66 8.39 43.77
CA ASN A 856 -24.77 8.02 42.89
C ASN A 856 -24.28 7.87 41.43
N CYS A 857 -23.43 6.92 41.19
CA CYS A 857 -22.94 6.61 39.85
C CYS A 857 -23.47 5.25 39.40
N GLN A 858 -23.82 5.15 38.12
CA GLN A 858 -24.27 3.90 37.53
C GLN A 858 -23.44 3.62 36.26
N VAL A 859 -23.08 2.37 36.10
CA VAL A 859 -22.35 1.85 34.94
C VAL A 859 -23.16 0.70 34.35
N GLY A 860 -23.23 0.60 33.01
CA GLY A 860 -24.01 -0.48 32.41
C GLY A 860 -24.07 -0.40 30.89
N VAL A 861 -25.16 -0.93 30.34
CA VAL A 861 -25.40 -0.91 28.90
C VAL A 861 -26.81 -0.38 28.59
N VAL A 862 -26.97 0.23 27.43
CA VAL A 862 -28.25 0.73 26.91
C VAL A 862 -28.42 0.36 25.44
N THR A 863 -29.63 0.20 24.96
CA THR A 863 -29.94 0.23 23.52
C THR A 863 -30.01 1.67 23.03
N GLN A 864 -30.01 1.88 21.73
CA GLN A 864 -30.10 3.22 21.14
C GLN A 864 -31.33 4.01 21.64
N ASP A 865 -32.47 3.34 21.86
CA ASP A 865 -33.70 3.94 22.39
C ASP A 865 -33.72 4.10 23.94
N GLY A 866 -32.71 3.51 24.61
CA GLY A 866 -32.55 3.56 26.07
C GLY A 866 -31.87 4.83 26.59
N ILE A 867 -31.46 5.70 25.70
CA ILE A 867 -30.63 6.84 26.01
C ILE A 867 -31.49 8.10 26.13
N SER A 868 -31.52 8.62 27.32
CA SER A 868 -32.04 9.95 27.57
C SER A 868 -31.01 10.77 28.35
N SER A 869 -30.60 11.88 27.78
CA SER A 869 -29.65 12.82 28.39
C SER A 869 -30.13 13.41 29.73
N SER A 870 -31.37 13.13 30.12
CA SER A 870 -31.99 13.63 31.34
C SER A 870 -32.29 12.55 32.39
N ASN A 871 -31.90 11.29 32.14
CA ASN A 871 -32.18 10.17 33.03
C ASN A 871 -30.93 9.35 33.31
N TYR A 872 -31.00 8.46 34.31
CA TYR A 872 -29.93 7.52 34.68
C TYR A 872 -30.02 6.21 33.89
N VAL A 873 -28.93 5.49 33.78
CA VAL A 873 -28.86 4.17 33.14
C VAL A 873 -29.76 3.20 33.91
N GLY A 874 -30.69 2.53 33.22
CA GLY A 874 -31.68 1.66 33.88
C GLY A 874 -32.96 2.34 34.31
N SER A 875 -33.16 3.63 34.02
CA SER A 875 -34.43 4.34 34.29
C SER A 875 -35.63 3.86 33.46
N ASN A 876 -35.37 3.21 32.34
CA ASN A 876 -36.37 2.63 31.45
C ASN A 876 -36.03 1.17 31.08
N ALA A 877 -36.89 0.53 30.30
CA ALA A 877 -36.72 -0.88 29.90
C ALA A 877 -35.53 -1.16 28.99
N ASN A 878 -34.93 -0.12 28.38
CA ASN A 878 -33.87 -0.19 27.40
C ASN A 878 -32.47 0.09 28.00
N GLY A 879 -32.37 0.11 29.35
CA GLY A 879 -31.13 0.33 30.07
C GLY A 879 -30.92 -0.64 31.24
N TRP A 880 -29.70 -1.14 31.42
CA TRP A 880 -29.30 -2.08 32.47
C TRP A 880 -28.09 -1.58 33.17
N ALA A 881 -28.13 -1.39 34.47
CA ALA A 881 -27.05 -0.76 35.21
C ALA A 881 -26.71 -1.48 36.52
N TYR A 882 -25.50 -1.26 36.98
CA TYR A 882 -25.01 -1.49 38.34
C TYR A 882 -24.77 -0.14 39.00
N ASP A 883 -25.34 0.05 40.18
CA ASP A 883 -25.32 1.29 40.95
C ASP A 883 -24.33 1.23 42.10
N ALA A 884 -23.75 2.37 42.45
CA ALA A 884 -22.78 2.50 43.51
C ALA A 884 -23.24 1.98 44.86
N ASN A 885 -24.52 1.93 45.11
CA ASN A 885 -25.11 1.40 46.34
C ASN A 885 -25.22 -0.13 46.40
N GLY A 886 -24.70 -0.84 45.38
CA GLY A 886 -24.71 -2.31 45.31
C GLY A 886 -25.94 -2.92 44.68
N THR A 887 -26.81 -2.12 44.07
CA THR A 887 -28.05 -2.60 43.40
C THR A 887 -27.88 -2.63 41.89
N LYS A 888 -28.68 -3.47 41.21
CA LYS A 888 -28.81 -3.42 39.75
C LYS A 888 -30.17 -2.79 39.38
N TYR A 889 -30.17 -2.05 38.24
CA TYR A 889 -31.35 -1.28 37.78
C TYR A 889 -31.74 -1.69 36.36
N ASN A 890 -33.05 -1.85 36.16
CA ASN A 890 -33.67 -1.91 34.84
C ASN A 890 -35.12 -1.48 34.95
N ASN A 891 -35.66 -0.71 33.99
CA ASN A 891 -37.05 -0.22 33.91
C ASN A 891 -37.50 0.53 35.19
N GLY A 892 -36.62 1.34 35.75
CA GLY A 892 -36.86 2.11 36.96
C GLY A 892 -36.94 1.27 38.25
N SER A 893 -36.79 -0.03 38.16
CA SER A 893 -36.80 -0.98 39.30
C SER A 893 -35.39 -1.38 39.67
N ASN A 894 -35.16 -1.57 40.97
CA ASN A 894 -33.87 -2.04 41.49
C ASN A 894 -33.96 -3.29 42.36
N SER A 895 -32.85 -4.00 42.49
CA SER A 895 -32.72 -5.14 43.40
C SER A 895 -31.25 -5.28 43.83
N SER A 896 -31.03 -5.82 45.05
CA SER A 896 -29.70 -6.09 45.54
C SER A 896 -28.93 -7.01 44.58
N TYR A 897 -27.65 -6.68 44.35
CA TYR A 897 -26.87 -7.42 43.35
C TYR A 897 -25.44 -7.68 43.80
N GLY A 898 -24.63 -6.64 43.98
CA GLY A 898 -23.18 -6.77 44.25
C GLY A 898 -22.73 -5.90 45.41
N ALA A 899 -21.42 -5.76 45.56
CA ALA A 899 -20.82 -4.90 46.59
C ALA A 899 -21.04 -3.41 46.24
N THR A 900 -21.18 -2.57 47.28
CA THR A 900 -21.13 -1.12 47.09
C THR A 900 -19.77 -0.68 46.54
N TYR A 901 -19.71 0.34 45.70
CA TYR A 901 -18.47 0.90 45.18
C TYR A 901 -18.38 2.42 45.40
N THR A 902 -17.16 2.91 45.53
CA THR A 902 -16.87 4.31 45.88
C THR A 902 -15.69 4.83 45.04
N ASN A 903 -15.14 5.96 45.43
CA ASN A 903 -14.01 6.63 44.78
C ASN A 903 -12.85 5.69 44.46
N ASN A 904 -12.32 5.79 43.26
CA ASN A 904 -11.21 4.99 42.71
C ASN A 904 -11.51 3.50 42.54
N ASP A 905 -12.75 3.03 42.80
CA ASP A 905 -13.14 1.68 42.43
C ASP A 905 -13.31 1.59 40.89
N VAL A 906 -12.80 0.54 40.31
CA VAL A 906 -12.95 0.20 38.88
C VAL A 906 -14.08 -0.79 38.74
N ILE A 907 -15.07 -0.42 37.91
CA ILE A 907 -16.21 -1.28 37.57
C ILE A 907 -16.02 -1.83 36.18
N GLY A 908 -15.73 -3.12 36.10
CA GLY A 908 -15.67 -3.86 34.84
C GLY A 908 -17.06 -4.31 34.41
N VAL A 909 -17.35 -4.23 33.13
CA VAL A 909 -18.61 -4.63 32.52
C VAL A 909 -18.31 -5.66 31.43
N ALA A 910 -18.67 -6.91 31.67
CA ALA A 910 -18.56 -7.99 30.70
C ALA A 910 -19.93 -8.29 30.09
N PHE A 911 -20.06 -8.07 28.81
CA PHE A 911 -21.28 -8.32 28.05
C PHE A 911 -21.05 -9.41 27.00
N ASP A 912 -21.75 -10.52 27.16
CA ASP A 912 -21.78 -11.61 26.17
C ASP A 912 -23.04 -11.40 25.33
N ALA A 913 -22.88 -10.80 24.15
CA ALA A 913 -24.00 -10.45 23.28
C ALA A 913 -24.61 -11.69 22.61
N ASP A 914 -23.83 -12.76 22.40
CA ASP A 914 -24.31 -14.01 21.82
C ASP A 914 -25.25 -14.77 22.76
N ASN A 915 -24.96 -14.75 24.06
CA ASN A 915 -25.79 -15.38 25.08
C ASN A 915 -26.71 -14.38 25.80
N GLY A 916 -26.63 -13.08 25.49
CA GLY A 916 -27.41 -12.02 26.08
C GLY A 916 -27.20 -11.90 27.59
N THR A 917 -25.96 -12.05 28.11
CA THR A 917 -25.68 -11.98 29.54
C THR A 917 -24.80 -10.79 29.90
N LEU A 918 -25.12 -10.11 31.01
CA LEU A 918 -24.38 -8.96 31.51
C LEU A 918 -23.87 -9.25 32.92
N THR A 919 -22.55 -9.17 33.11
CA THR A 919 -21.86 -9.41 34.35
C THR A 919 -21.03 -8.19 34.74
N PHE A 920 -21.07 -7.78 36.00
CA PHE A 920 -20.21 -6.70 36.48
C PHE A 920 -19.11 -7.22 37.38
N TYR A 921 -17.99 -6.48 37.39
CA TYR A 921 -16.83 -6.74 38.22
C TYR A 921 -16.54 -5.49 39.05
N LYS A 922 -16.08 -5.66 40.24
CA LYS A 922 -15.53 -4.60 41.10
C LYS A 922 -14.06 -4.89 41.36
N ASN A 923 -13.18 -3.99 40.89
CA ASN A 923 -11.73 -4.14 41.06
C ASN A 923 -11.24 -5.54 40.63
N GLY A 924 -11.68 -6.01 39.47
CA GLY A 924 -11.38 -7.31 38.90
C GLY A 924 -12.14 -8.50 39.53
N THR A 925 -12.92 -8.30 40.60
CA THR A 925 -13.69 -9.37 41.25
C THR A 925 -15.12 -9.41 40.69
N SER A 926 -15.52 -10.55 40.14
CA SER A 926 -16.86 -10.76 39.58
C SER A 926 -17.94 -10.62 40.64
N GLN A 927 -19.00 -9.90 40.33
CA GLN A 927 -20.20 -9.77 41.12
C GLN A 927 -21.32 -10.78 40.73
N GLY A 928 -20.99 -11.66 39.75
CA GLY A 928 -21.96 -12.60 39.18
C GLY A 928 -22.77 -11.99 38.04
N THR A 929 -23.57 -12.80 37.35
CA THR A 929 -24.42 -12.35 36.26
C THR A 929 -25.57 -11.47 36.78
N ALA A 930 -25.61 -10.22 36.33
CA ALA A 930 -26.63 -9.26 36.73
C ALA A 930 -27.94 -9.44 35.94
N PHE A 931 -27.82 -9.57 34.62
CA PHE A 931 -28.94 -9.67 33.71
C PHE A 931 -28.73 -10.75 32.65
N THR A 932 -29.82 -11.30 32.17
CA THR A 932 -29.88 -12.30 31.08
C THR A 932 -30.96 -11.95 30.08
N GLY A 933 -30.91 -12.50 28.87
CA GLY A 933 -31.91 -12.27 27.84
C GLY A 933 -31.76 -10.95 27.09
N LEU A 934 -30.57 -10.37 27.09
CA LEU A 934 -30.23 -9.16 26.34
C LEU A 934 -29.85 -9.53 24.90
N THR A 935 -30.84 -9.85 24.05
CA THR A 935 -30.62 -10.37 22.68
C THR A 935 -31.14 -9.46 21.58
N SER A 936 -31.63 -8.25 21.91
CA SER A 936 -32.26 -7.32 20.96
C SER A 936 -31.41 -6.09 20.63
N GLY A 937 -30.07 -6.21 20.71
CA GLY A 937 -29.12 -5.12 20.47
C GLY A 937 -29.24 -4.39 19.12
N PRO A 938 -28.35 -3.42 18.82
CA PRO A 938 -27.07 -3.17 19.49
C PRO A 938 -27.18 -2.50 20.86
N TYR A 939 -26.31 -2.91 21.77
CA TYR A 939 -26.15 -2.32 23.10
C TYR A 939 -24.90 -1.42 23.12
N PHE A 940 -24.94 -0.35 23.89
CA PHE A 940 -23.84 0.61 24.01
C PHE A 940 -23.35 0.69 25.45
N PRO A 941 -22.02 0.80 25.71
CA PRO A 941 -21.53 1.16 27.05
C PRO A 941 -22.23 2.42 27.56
N ALA A 942 -22.60 2.47 28.82
CA ALA A 942 -23.30 3.61 29.35
C ALA A 942 -22.93 3.93 30.81
N VAL A 943 -22.86 5.22 31.12
CA VAL A 943 -22.60 5.76 32.45
C VAL A 943 -23.61 6.83 32.82
N SER A 944 -23.92 6.97 34.11
CA SER A 944 -24.71 8.11 34.59
C SER A 944 -24.25 8.53 35.99
N THR A 945 -24.34 9.83 36.25
CA THR A 945 -24.00 10.42 37.54
C THR A 945 -25.07 11.39 38.00
N TYR A 946 -25.17 11.53 39.33
CA TYR A 946 -25.94 12.53 40.03
C TYR A 946 -25.04 13.25 41.01
N ASN A 947 -25.01 14.59 40.96
CA ASN A 947 -24.22 15.40 41.89
C ASN A 947 -25.05 15.88 43.10
#